data_746402f0d7e7c555fe070a4b2067326b
#
_entry.id   746402f0d7e7c555fe070a4b2067326b
#
_cell.length_a   1.000
_cell.length_b   1.000
_cell.length_c   1.000
_cell.angle_alpha   90.00
_cell.angle_beta   90.00
_cell.angle_gamma   90.00
#
_symmetry.space_group_name_H-M   'P 1'
#
loop_
_entity.id
_entity.type
_entity.pdbx_description
1 polymer ?
#
loop_
_entity_poly.entity_id
_entity_poly.type
_entity_poly.pdbx_seq_one_letter_code
_entity_poly.pdbx_strand_id
1 'polypeptide(L)'
;MAEHNNIRLLAAVMFADIVGYTRFMQEDEGKAKSLRDHQRKVLENYILEHNGRIMQYYGDGTLSMFGSAIEAVNAAKKIQQVLGQEEPKVPLRIGIHLGDVVYDDEGIYGDAVNIAARIQGLGIPGSVLMSEKIFDEIKNHPGLRVEAFGKHELKNVFQPIGIFALAHKGLEVPSQSYIENLTGTFENSVAVLPFMNMSSDPENEYFSDGITEEIINALVKHKGMSVASRTSVFAYKDQSKDIRKIGEELNVATVLEGSVRKFGNRVRVTAQLINTSDGFHKWSENFDRELKDIFEVQDEIARKISDELKNSFNLSSSKKVYEASTDNVVAYNHYLKGRFYWNKRTPDAVFKAIEYYELAISECDTYTKAYSALANCYSFLAAIGFVTGNEALKKAEAYATKALELDNNSSESYAALGIVNLLFKWDFPEAEACFRKAITLDPDNIDARMGLGYHAMIVGNNEKMVRYFKEAVSLDPLSLPAKQELAKAYNIMGNDKKALAIYNEIFDLDKLYIPAYAGLTSVYINMKDYDSAEETIRKAITISGKDMDSIPLLGYIEALKGNKEKAYQILERMKQVEQENHNLNLVIGQALIYAALGDKERTLQSIEQAVDERFGAVLFLHTIPTFDPLKNDPDYVRIFQRLCPEHRIASEMVQ
;
A
#
# COMPACT_ATOMS: atom_id res chain seq x y z
N MET A 1 -38.91 -24.53 38.80
CA MET A 1 -38.59 -23.99 37.44
C MET A 1 -38.91 -22.51 37.52
N ALA A 2 -37.89 -21.67 37.59
CA ALA A 2 -38.08 -20.22 37.55
C ALA A 2 -38.46 -19.87 36.10
N GLU A 3 -39.61 -19.25 35.89
CA GLU A 3 -39.99 -18.66 34.59
C GLU A 3 -38.98 -17.53 34.33
N HIS A 4 -38.10 -17.77 33.36
CA HIS A 4 -37.27 -16.69 32.78
C HIS A 4 -38.21 -15.74 32.03
N ASN A 5 -38.45 -14.56 32.59
CA ASN A 5 -39.23 -13.50 31.94
C ASN A 5 -38.45 -12.92 30.78
N ASN A 6 -38.49 -13.57 29.60
CA ASN A 6 -37.96 -13.04 28.35
C ASN A 6 -38.84 -11.88 27.88
N ILE A 7 -38.39 -10.65 28.04
CA ILE A 7 -39.10 -9.46 27.55
C ILE A 7 -38.58 -9.16 26.13
N ARG A 8 -39.48 -9.27 25.14
CA ARG A 8 -39.22 -8.86 23.77
C ARG A 8 -39.77 -7.44 23.56
N LEU A 9 -38.90 -6.54 23.03
CA LEU A 9 -39.30 -5.16 22.78
C LEU A 9 -38.55 -4.59 21.56
N LEU A 10 -39.16 -3.61 20.90
CA LEU A 10 -38.53 -2.84 19.85
C LEU A 10 -37.70 -1.71 20.48
N ALA A 11 -36.42 -1.62 20.16
CA ALA A 11 -35.53 -0.62 20.76
C ALA A 11 -34.51 -0.11 19.73
N ALA A 12 -34.05 1.14 19.93
CA ALA A 12 -32.85 1.63 19.28
C ALA A 12 -31.61 1.18 20.07
N VAL A 13 -30.83 0.33 19.45
CA VAL A 13 -29.59 -0.23 20.00
C VAL A 13 -28.42 0.62 19.52
N MET A 14 -27.60 1.10 20.45
CA MET A 14 -26.39 1.86 20.17
C MET A 14 -25.17 1.09 20.67
N PHE A 15 -24.21 0.87 19.80
CA PHE A 15 -22.90 0.32 20.10
C PHE A 15 -21.83 1.40 19.93
N ALA A 16 -20.97 1.58 20.93
CA ALA A 16 -19.89 2.57 20.93
C ALA A 16 -18.56 1.91 21.32
N ASP A 17 -17.46 2.20 20.64
CA ASP A 17 -16.18 1.54 20.80
C ASP A 17 -15.00 2.47 20.50
N ILE A 18 -13.88 2.31 21.23
CA ILE A 18 -12.66 3.12 21.04
C ILE A 18 -11.83 2.51 19.90
N VAL A 19 -11.58 3.28 18.86
CA VAL A 19 -10.75 2.83 17.73
C VAL A 19 -9.31 2.67 18.19
N GLY A 20 -8.77 1.44 18.04
CA GLY A 20 -7.38 1.13 18.39
C GLY A 20 -7.12 0.92 19.89
N TYR A 21 -8.13 0.62 20.69
CA TYR A 21 -7.97 0.42 22.14
C TYR A 21 -6.94 -0.65 22.50
N THR A 22 -6.94 -1.80 21.82
CA THR A 22 -5.96 -2.88 22.02
C THR A 22 -4.52 -2.37 21.85
N ARG A 23 -4.30 -1.49 20.89
CA ARG A 23 -3.01 -0.85 20.65
C ARG A 23 -2.64 0.10 21.80
N PHE A 24 -3.58 0.91 22.29
CA PHE A 24 -3.36 1.76 23.47
C PHE A 24 -2.99 0.94 24.71
N MET A 25 -3.62 -0.23 24.89
CA MET A 25 -3.30 -1.16 25.98
C MET A 25 -1.87 -1.72 25.87
N GLN A 26 -1.37 -1.96 24.67
CA GLN A 26 0.00 -2.43 24.45
C GLN A 26 1.04 -1.32 24.64
N GLU A 27 0.70 -0.08 24.27
CA GLU A 27 1.60 1.07 24.37
C GLU A 27 1.68 1.65 25.79
N ASP A 28 0.54 1.80 26.47
CA ASP A 28 0.43 2.35 27.84
C ASP A 28 -0.91 1.93 28.46
N GLU A 29 -0.88 0.88 29.27
CA GLU A 29 -2.07 0.34 29.96
C GLU A 29 -2.75 1.39 30.85
N GLY A 30 -1.98 2.23 31.54
CA GLY A 30 -2.51 3.28 32.42
C GLY A 30 -3.28 4.35 31.64
N LYS A 31 -2.73 4.77 30.51
CA LYS A 31 -3.36 5.73 29.60
C LYS A 31 -4.59 5.14 28.92
N ALA A 32 -4.52 3.91 28.45
CA ALA A 32 -5.67 3.22 27.85
C ALA A 32 -6.83 3.10 28.83
N LYS A 33 -6.54 2.73 30.09
CA LYS A 33 -7.54 2.67 31.17
C LYS A 33 -8.15 4.04 31.44
N SER A 34 -7.35 5.10 31.50
CA SER A 34 -7.83 6.47 31.69
C SER A 34 -8.76 6.92 30.56
N LEU A 35 -8.41 6.62 29.30
CA LEU A 35 -9.26 6.90 28.12
C LEU A 35 -10.60 6.17 28.20
N ARG A 36 -10.60 4.88 28.56
CA ARG A 36 -11.80 4.07 28.73
C ARG A 36 -12.68 4.60 29.86
N ASP A 37 -12.09 4.91 31.01
CA ASP A 37 -12.83 5.39 32.17
C ASP A 37 -13.43 6.78 31.89
N HIS A 38 -12.73 7.64 31.15
CA HIS A 38 -13.27 8.92 30.66
C HIS A 38 -14.43 8.70 29.68
N GLN A 39 -14.26 7.83 28.68
CA GLN A 39 -15.32 7.45 27.74
C GLN A 39 -16.58 6.96 28.48
N ARG A 40 -16.43 6.03 29.44
CA ARG A 40 -17.55 5.47 30.18
C ARG A 40 -18.32 6.54 30.94
N LYS A 41 -17.63 7.45 31.61
CA LYS A 41 -18.25 8.56 32.35
C LYS A 41 -19.08 9.46 31.43
N VAL A 42 -18.56 9.78 30.23
CA VAL A 42 -19.29 10.60 29.25
C VAL A 42 -20.50 9.83 28.71
N LEU A 43 -20.34 8.55 28.37
CA LEU A 43 -21.43 7.69 27.91
C LEU A 43 -22.53 7.56 28.96
N GLU A 44 -22.20 7.27 30.23
CA GLU A 44 -23.16 7.18 31.32
C GLU A 44 -24.01 8.44 31.46
N ASN A 45 -23.36 9.61 31.45
CA ASN A 45 -24.07 10.88 31.62
C ASN A 45 -25.06 11.14 30.47
N TYR A 46 -24.62 11.03 29.21
CA TYR A 46 -25.45 11.44 28.08
C TYR A 46 -26.45 10.36 27.63
N ILE A 47 -26.17 9.09 27.88
CA ILE A 47 -27.17 8.02 27.68
C ILE A 47 -28.33 8.20 28.64
N LEU A 48 -28.06 8.45 29.92
CA LEU A 48 -29.11 8.68 30.94
C LEU A 48 -29.87 10.00 30.67
N GLU A 49 -29.19 11.07 30.30
CA GLU A 49 -29.84 12.36 29.97
C GLU A 49 -30.86 12.23 28.83
N HIS A 50 -30.62 11.28 27.90
CA HIS A 50 -31.49 11.01 26.75
C HIS A 50 -32.38 9.74 26.98
N ASN A 51 -32.74 9.43 28.19
CA ASN A 51 -33.61 8.31 28.56
C ASN A 51 -33.13 6.93 28.08
N GLY A 52 -31.85 6.78 27.82
CA GLY A 52 -31.21 5.52 27.44
C GLY A 52 -30.75 4.70 28.66
N ARG A 53 -30.43 3.45 28.45
CA ARG A 53 -29.90 2.53 29.44
C ARG A 53 -28.65 1.84 28.90
N ILE A 54 -27.55 1.82 29.67
CA ILE A 54 -26.40 0.99 29.38
C ILE A 54 -26.76 -0.46 29.76
N MET A 55 -26.61 -1.37 28.83
CA MET A 55 -26.95 -2.77 28.98
C MET A 55 -25.72 -3.59 29.36
N GLN A 56 -24.58 -3.33 28.69
CA GLN A 56 -23.38 -4.13 28.88
C GLN A 56 -22.12 -3.41 28.44
N TYR A 57 -21.00 -3.71 29.10
CA TYR A 57 -19.65 -3.30 28.67
C TYR A 57 -18.89 -4.50 28.11
N TYR A 58 -18.28 -4.34 26.92
CA TYR A 58 -17.43 -5.32 26.26
C TYR A 58 -16.01 -4.76 26.13
N GLY A 59 -15.19 -4.90 27.16
CA GLY A 59 -13.87 -4.26 27.17
C GLY A 59 -13.97 -2.73 27.16
N ASP A 60 -13.58 -2.10 26.07
CA ASP A 60 -13.77 -0.67 25.79
C ASP A 60 -15.11 -0.38 25.09
N GLY A 61 -15.76 -1.39 24.52
CA GLY A 61 -17.06 -1.29 23.88
C GLY A 61 -18.21 -1.14 24.88
N THR A 62 -19.22 -0.35 24.53
CA THR A 62 -20.42 -0.10 25.33
C THR A 62 -21.68 -0.35 24.51
N LEU A 63 -22.55 -1.20 25.01
CA LEU A 63 -23.87 -1.48 24.44
C LEU A 63 -24.93 -0.74 25.25
N SER A 64 -25.75 0.06 24.60
CA SER A 64 -26.85 0.79 25.21
C SER A 64 -28.14 0.69 24.39
N MET A 65 -29.26 0.95 25.04
CA MET A 65 -30.60 0.82 24.47
C MET A 65 -31.43 2.08 24.79
N PHE A 66 -32.26 2.47 23.81
CA PHE A 66 -33.17 3.60 23.93
C PHE A 66 -34.58 3.21 23.45
N GLY A 67 -35.58 3.76 24.07
CA GLY A 67 -36.97 3.59 23.65
C GLY A 67 -37.34 4.40 22.41
N SER A 68 -36.45 5.32 21.97
CA SER A 68 -36.68 6.22 20.81
C SER A 68 -35.43 6.37 19.98
N ALA A 69 -35.55 6.29 18.65
CA ALA A 69 -34.48 6.49 17.69
C ALA A 69 -33.88 7.91 17.78
N ILE A 70 -34.72 8.92 17.96
CA ILE A 70 -34.27 10.33 18.07
C ILE A 70 -33.45 10.57 19.34
N GLU A 71 -33.80 9.93 20.46
CA GLU A 71 -33.04 10.01 21.70
C GLU A 71 -31.67 9.35 21.55
N ALA A 72 -31.60 8.19 20.92
CA ALA A 72 -30.33 7.52 20.62
C ALA A 72 -29.40 8.37 19.76
N VAL A 73 -29.94 9.00 18.70
CA VAL A 73 -29.15 9.87 17.79
C VAL A 73 -28.68 11.16 18.49
N ASN A 74 -29.53 11.77 19.34
CA ASN A 74 -29.15 12.97 20.08
C ASN A 74 -28.09 12.65 21.15
N ALA A 75 -28.21 11.53 21.84
CA ALA A 75 -27.18 11.04 22.76
C ALA A 75 -25.85 10.83 22.04
N ALA A 76 -25.85 10.09 20.93
CA ALA A 76 -24.66 9.81 20.12
C ALA A 76 -23.99 11.10 19.61
N LYS A 77 -24.78 12.06 19.10
CA LYS A 77 -24.29 13.38 18.67
C LYS A 77 -23.58 14.10 19.82
N LYS A 78 -24.19 14.16 20.98
CA LYS A 78 -23.66 14.88 22.14
C LYS A 78 -22.39 14.22 22.67
N ILE A 79 -22.39 12.89 22.77
CA ILE A 79 -21.21 12.09 23.18
C ILE A 79 -20.01 12.38 22.27
N GLN A 80 -20.19 12.32 20.95
CA GLN A 80 -19.10 12.60 20.00
C GLN A 80 -18.59 14.04 20.08
N GLN A 81 -19.48 15.00 20.26
CA GLN A 81 -19.10 16.41 20.39
C GLN A 81 -18.26 16.65 21.65
N VAL A 82 -18.62 16.03 22.76
CA VAL A 82 -17.90 16.18 24.04
C VAL A 82 -16.54 15.49 23.96
N LEU A 83 -16.49 14.21 23.57
CA LEU A 83 -15.26 13.43 23.48
C LEU A 83 -14.28 13.94 22.40
N GLY A 84 -14.79 14.66 21.39
CA GLY A 84 -13.97 15.30 20.37
C GLY A 84 -13.38 16.65 20.79
N GLN A 85 -13.94 17.30 21.84
CA GLN A 85 -13.52 18.64 22.32
C GLN A 85 -12.73 18.58 23.63
N GLU A 86 -13.00 17.60 24.49
CA GLU A 86 -12.29 17.42 25.76
C GLU A 86 -10.93 16.74 25.56
N GLU A 87 -9.99 17.04 26.45
CA GLU A 87 -8.69 16.34 26.48
C GLU A 87 -8.67 15.34 27.67
N PRO A 88 -8.19 14.12 27.49
CA PRO A 88 -7.66 13.55 26.25
C PRO A 88 -8.78 13.19 25.26
N LYS A 89 -8.60 13.49 23.96
CA LYS A 89 -9.55 13.10 22.90
C LYS A 89 -9.69 11.59 22.84
N VAL A 90 -10.93 11.12 22.83
CA VAL A 90 -11.24 9.69 22.69
C VAL A 90 -11.66 9.39 21.25
N PRO A 91 -10.94 8.55 20.51
CA PRO A 91 -11.27 8.19 19.14
C PRO A 91 -12.44 7.19 19.09
N LEU A 92 -13.65 7.65 19.42
CA LEU A 92 -14.86 6.84 19.52
C LEU A 92 -15.56 6.72 18.17
N ARG A 93 -16.11 5.55 17.85
CA ARG A 93 -17.06 5.32 16.75
C ARG A 93 -18.36 4.76 17.29
N ILE A 94 -19.50 5.19 16.72
CA ILE A 94 -20.84 4.81 17.21
C ILE A 94 -21.67 4.25 16.04
N GLY A 95 -22.36 3.14 16.29
CA GLY A 95 -23.34 2.53 15.37
C GLY A 95 -24.70 2.38 16.03
N ILE A 96 -25.78 2.71 15.29
CA ILE A 96 -27.15 2.69 15.83
C ILE A 96 -28.06 1.91 14.88
N HIS A 97 -28.88 1.00 15.46
CA HIS A 97 -29.89 0.24 14.72
C HIS A 97 -31.18 0.11 15.52
N LEU A 98 -32.32 0.14 14.82
CA LEU A 98 -33.65 -0.08 15.41
C LEU A 98 -34.12 -1.50 15.08
N GLY A 99 -34.42 -2.30 16.10
CA GLY A 99 -34.93 -3.64 15.91
C GLY A 99 -35.39 -4.34 17.19
N ASP A 100 -35.92 -5.55 17.03
CA ASP A 100 -36.36 -6.37 18.15
C ASP A 100 -35.17 -6.87 18.97
N VAL A 101 -35.27 -6.73 20.29
CA VAL A 101 -34.32 -7.26 21.23
C VAL A 101 -35.04 -8.12 22.27
N VAL A 102 -34.35 -9.14 22.77
CA VAL A 102 -34.79 -9.95 23.90
C VAL A 102 -33.89 -9.60 25.09
N TYR A 103 -34.51 -9.27 26.19
CA TYR A 103 -33.82 -8.91 27.40
C TYR A 103 -34.22 -9.87 28.53
N ASP A 104 -33.24 -10.43 29.21
CA ASP A 104 -33.40 -11.28 30.40
C ASP A 104 -32.35 -10.95 31.46
N ASP A 105 -32.30 -11.74 32.52
CA ASP A 105 -31.36 -11.57 33.64
C ASP A 105 -29.89 -11.82 33.24
N GLU A 106 -29.62 -12.47 32.11
CA GLU A 106 -28.28 -12.77 31.60
C GLU A 106 -27.78 -11.71 30.60
N GLY A 107 -28.66 -10.84 30.04
CA GLY A 107 -28.27 -9.77 29.15
C GLY A 107 -29.29 -9.42 28.06
N ILE A 108 -28.78 -8.83 26.98
CA ILE A 108 -29.58 -8.43 25.83
C ILE A 108 -29.11 -9.21 24.60
N TYR A 109 -30.07 -9.77 23.85
CA TYR A 109 -29.82 -10.61 22.66
C TYR A 109 -30.73 -10.19 21.50
N GLY A 110 -30.32 -10.50 20.29
CA GLY A 110 -31.12 -10.32 19.09
C GLY A 110 -30.30 -9.79 17.91
N ASP A 111 -30.86 -9.92 16.72
CA ASP A 111 -30.20 -9.46 15.48
C ASP A 111 -29.89 -7.96 15.51
N ALA A 112 -30.71 -7.16 16.20
CA ALA A 112 -30.52 -5.73 16.32
C ALA A 112 -29.18 -5.37 17.00
N VAL A 113 -28.73 -6.16 18.00
CA VAL A 113 -27.45 -5.96 18.68
C VAL A 113 -26.30 -6.22 17.71
N ASN A 114 -26.37 -7.31 16.96
CA ASN A 114 -25.36 -7.68 15.98
C ASN A 114 -25.26 -6.64 14.85
N ILE A 115 -26.40 -6.18 14.34
CA ILE A 115 -26.46 -5.16 13.28
C ILE A 115 -25.86 -3.84 13.78
N ALA A 116 -26.22 -3.37 14.99
CA ALA A 116 -25.66 -2.14 15.57
C ALA A 116 -24.12 -2.23 15.70
N ALA A 117 -23.59 -3.37 16.17
CA ALA A 117 -22.16 -3.62 16.27
C ALA A 117 -21.47 -3.63 14.89
N ARG A 118 -22.11 -4.22 13.86
CA ARG A 118 -21.59 -4.20 12.48
C ARG A 118 -21.57 -2.78 11.88
N ILE A 119 -22.63 -2.02 12.09
CA ILE A 119 -22.71 -0.61 11.66
C ILE A 119 -21.62 0.22 12.35
N GLN A 120 -21.41 0.01 13.66
CA GLN A 120 -20.33 0.67 14.40
C GLN A 120 -18.96 0.34 13.80
N GLY A 121 -18.74 -0.93 13.40
CA GLY A 121 -17.49 -1.38 12.77
C GLY A 121 -17.14 -0.65 11.46
N LEU A 122 -18.12 -0.09 10.76
CA LEU A 122 -17.92 0.73 9.55
C LEU A 122 -17.53 2.18 9.86
N GLY A 123 -17.61 2.62 11.12
CA GLY A 123 -17.32 3.99 11.51
C GLY A 123 -15.83 4.31 11.58
N ILE A 124 -15.50 5.59 11.34
CA ILE A 124 -14.20 6.18 11.65
C ILE A 124 -14.25 6.90 13.01
N PRO A 125 -13.09 7.20 13.64
CA PRO A 125 -13.07 8.01 14.87
C PRO A 125 -13.87 9.31 14.71
N GLY A 126 -14.79 9.59 15.64
CA GLY A 126 -15.64 10.78 15.61
C GLY A 126 -16.95 10.60 14.82
N SER A 127 -17.20 9.45 14.19
CA SER A 127 -18.40 9.22 13.40
C SER A 127 -19.57 8.62 14.19
N VAL A 128 -20.79 8.92 13.70
CA VAL A 128 -22.05 8.27 14.13
C VAL A 128 -22.72 7.71 12.88
N LEU A 129 -22.75 6.39 12.77
CA LEU A 129 -23.43 5.69 11.68
C LEU A 129 -24.75 5.08 12.16
N MET A 130 -25.70 4.95 11.25
CA MET A 130 -27.01 4.41 11.57
C MET A 130 -27.61 3.63 10.41
N SER A 131 -28.54 2.73 10.74
CA SER A 131 -29.33 2.01 9.74
C SER A 131 -30.43 2.85 9.11
N GLU A 132 -30.94 2.41 7.95
CA GLU A 132 -32.13 2.97 7.26
C GLU A 132 -33.34 3.09 8.21
N LYS A 133 -33.56 2.10 9.09
CA LYS A 133 -34.66 2.14 10.08
C LYS A 133 -34.54 3.31 11.06
N ILE A 134 -33.33 3.63 11.54
CA ILE A 134 -33.10 4.81 12.38
C ILE A 134 -33.30 6.09 11.56
N PHE A 135 -32.77 6.14 10.33
CA PHE A 135 -32.94 7.27 9.44
C PHE A 135 -34.42 7.57 9.18
N ASP A 136 -35.24 6.57 8.92
CA ASP A 136 -36.66 6.71 8.65
C ASP A 136 -37.42 7.37 9.82
N GLU A 137 -37.05 7.07 11.06
CA GLU A 137 -37.62 7.67 12.27
C GLU A 137 -37.19 9.13 12.47
N ILE A 138 -36.01 9.52 12.02
CA ILE A 138 -35.43 10.85 12.31
C ILE A 138 -35.46 11.83 11.13
N LYS A 139 -35.72 11.38 9.90
CA LYS A 139 -35.59 12.18 8.65
C LYS A 139 -36.42 13.47 8.65
N ASN A 140 -37.51 13.53 9.40
CA ASN A 140 -38.38 14.71 9.51
C ASN A 140 -38.02 15.63 10.69
N HIS A 141 -36.99 15.30 11.49
CA HIS A 141 -36.59 16.14 12.61
C HIS A 141 -35.69 17.30 12.14
N PRO A 142 -36.07 18.57 12.41
CA PRO A 142 -35.29 19.71 12.02
C PRO A 142 -33.94 19.73 12.76
N GLY A 143 -32.85 20.05 12.01
CA GLY A 143 -31.52 20.23 12.59
C GLY A 143 -30.64 18.96 12.59
N LEU A 144 -31.12 17.83 12.06
CA LEU A 144 -30.31 16.64 11.79
C LEU A 144 -30.00 16.54 10.29
N ARG A 145 -28.73 16.74 9.92
CA ARG A 145 -28.24 16.52 8.56
C ARG A 145 -27.61 15.12 8.51
N VAL A 146 -27.99 14.36 7.49
CA VAL A 146 -27.58 12.96 7.32
C VAL A 146 -27.05 12.75 5.91
N GLU A 147 -25.95 12.02 5.75
CA GLU A 147 -25.41 11.56 4.48
C GLU A 147 -25.69 10.08 4.28
N ALA A 148 -26.13 9.69 3.07
CA ALA A 148 -26.48 8.32 2.73
C ALA A 148 -25.33 7.65 1.98
N PHE A 149 -25.02 6.39 2.34
CA PHE A 149 -23.99 5.56 1.70
C PHE A 149 -24.57 4.42 0.84
N GLY A 150 -25.90 4.30 0.77
CA GLY A 150 -26.54 3.22 0.04
C GLY A 150 -26.79 1.97 0.91
N LYS A 151 -27.13 0.87 0.23
CA LYS A 151 -27.40 -0.43 0.89
C LYS A 151 -26.15 -1.29 0.80
N HIS A 152 -25.78 -1.88 1.94
CA HIS A 152 -24.59 -2.70 2.09
C HIS A 152 -24.92 -4.03 2.74
N GLU A 153 -24.29 -5.10 2.29
CA GLU A 153 -24.34 -6.39 2.95
C GLU A 153 -23.43 -6.39 4.18
N LEU A 154 -23.95 -6.79 5.31
CA LEU A 154 -23.19 -6.89 6.56
C LEU A 154 -22.98 -8.37 6.91
N LYS A 155 -21.80 -8.73 7.38
CA LYS A 155 -21.45 -10.12 7.72
C LYS A 155 -22.51 -10.77 8.62
N ASN A 156 -23.07 -11.91 8.18
CA ASN A 156 -24.13 -12.65 8.87
C ASN A 156 -25.45 -11.87 9.05
N VAL A 157 -25.78 -10.95 8.15
CA VAL A 157 -27.07 -10.25 8.11
C VAL A 157 -27.75 -10.62 6.79
N PHE A 158 -28.96 -11.18 6.85
CA PHE A 158 -29.65 -11.79 5.68
C PHE A 158 -30.03 -10.80 4.57
N GLN A 159 -30.21 -9.52 4.91
CA GLN A 159 -30.65 -8.51 3.94
C GLN A 159 -29.71 -7.31 3.97
N PRO A 160 -29.43 -6.71 2.81
CA PRO A 160 -28.64 -5.48 2.75
C PRO A 160 -29.27 -4.38 3.61
N ILE A 161 -28.45 -3.69 4.39
CA ILE A 161 -28.86 -2.61 5.28
C ILE A 161 -28.46 -1.27 4.68
N GLY A 162 -29.38 -0.33 4.57
CA GLY A 162 -29.10 1.07 4.24
C GLY A 162 -28.27 1.72 5.34
N ILE A 163 -27.10 2.28 4.99
CA ILE A 163 -26.16 2.93 5.92
C ILE A 163 -26.19 4.43 5.73
N PHE A 164 -26.26 5.15 6.85
CA PHE A 164 -26.33 6.62 6.90
C PHE A 164 -25.37 7.14 7.97
N ALA A 165 -24.76 8.31 7.75
CA ALA A 165 -23.96 9.01 8.75
C ALA A 165 -24.60 10.31 9.19
N LEU A 166 -24.50 10.64 10.46
CA LEU A 166 -24.90 11.95 10.98
C LEU A 166 -23.83 12.99 10.61
N ALA A 167 -24.19 13.92 9.71
CA ALA A 167 -23.33 15.00 9.25
C ALA A 167 -23.63 16.28 10.06
N HIS A 168 -22.96 16.46 11.18
CA HIS A 168 -23.14 17.60 12.06
C HIS A 168 -21.80 18.21 12.44
N LYS A 169 -21.78 19.52 12.76
CA LYS A 169 -20.54 20.20 13.19
C LYS A 169 -19.94 19.51 14.41
N GLY A 170 -18.67 19.11 14.31
CA GLY A 170 -17.92 18.39 15.33
C GLY A 170 -18.01 16.87 15.27
N LEU A 171 -18.65 16.32 14.22
CA LEU A 171 -18.65 14.90 13.90
C LEU A 171 -17.89 14.65 12.59
N GLU A 172 -17.28 13.48 12.48
CA GLU A 172 -16.61 13.02 11.28
C GLU A 172 -17.55 12.17 10.43
N VAL A 173 -17.46 12.31 9.11
CA VAL A 173 -18.24 11.52 8.14
C VAL A 173 -17.26 10.71 7.29
N PRO A 174 -17.39 9.37 7.23
CA PRO A 174 -16.57 8.55 6.36
C PRO A 174 -16.73 8.95 4.88
N SER A 175 -15.72 8.70 4.06
CA SER A 175 -15.92 8.85 2.61
C SER A 175 -16.76 7.69 2.04
N GLN A 176 -17.45 7.93 0.92
CA GLN A 176 -18.20 6.89 0.22
C GLN A 176 -17.32 5.67 -0.09
N SER A 177 -16.11 5.92 -0.62
CA SER A 177 -15.14 4.87 -0.94
C SER A 177 -14.65 4.09 0.29
N TYR A 178 -14.58 4.71 1.47
CA TYR A 178 -14.22 4.02 2.71
C TYR A 178 -15.29 2.99 3.11
N ILE A 179 -16.57 3.37 3.07
CA ILE A 179 -17.67 2.46 3.37
C ILE A 179 -17.76 1.34 2.33
N GLU A 180 -17.64 1.68 1.02
CA GLU A 180 -17.63 0.70 -0.06
C GLU A 180 -16.49 -0.32 0.08
N ASN A 181 -15.30 0.12 0.47
CA ASN A 181 -14.16 -0.77 0.72
C ASN A 181 -14.37 -1.70 1.93
N LEU A 182 -15.13 -1.28 2.93
CA LEU A 182 -15.43 -2.12 4.12
C LEU A 182 -16.64 -3.04 3.93
N THR A 183 -17.59 -2.63 3.09
CA THR A 183 -18.87 -3.35 2.89
C THR A 183 -19.03 -3.88 1.49
N GLY A 184 -18.12 -3.53 0.57
CA GLY A 184 -18.09 -4.06 -0.78
C GLY A 184 -18.12 -5.57 -0.71
N THR A 185 -19.10 -6.17 -1.34
CA THR A 185 -19.15 -7.60 -1.54
C THR A 185 -17.94 -7.97 -2.36
N PHE A 186 -16.91 -8.47 -1.69
CA PHE A 186 -15.75 -9.08 -2.35
C PHE A 186 -16.12 -10.40 -3.02
N GLU A 187 -17.42 -10.64 -3.27
CA GLU A 187 -17.92 -11.86 -3.88
C GLU A 187 -17.27 -12.15 -5.23
N ASN A 188 -16.90 -11.10 -5.97
CA ASN A 188 -16.16 -11.18 -7.23
C ASN A 188 -14.66 -10.91 -7.04
N SER A 189 -14.10 -11.26 -5.90
CA SER A 189 -12.68 -11.08 -5.64
C SER A 189 -11.93 -12.39 -5.59
N VAL A 190 -10.70 -12.39 -6.12
CA VAL A 190 -9.83 -13.56 -6.18
C VAL A 190 -8.39 -13.21 -5.85
N ALA A 191 -7.74 -14.05 -5.06
CA ALA A 191 -6.29 -14.06 -4.91
C ALA A 191 -5.72 -15.30 -5.63
N VAL A 192 -4.77 -15.09 -6.53
CA VAL A 192 -4.07 -16.19 -7.22
C VAL A 192 -2.76 -16.42 -6.47
N LEU A 193 -2.69 -17.47 -5.65
CA LEU A 193 -1.46 -17.81 -4.93
C LEU A 193 -0.38 -18.31 -5.90
N PRO A 194 0.92 -18.14 -5.56
CA PRO A 194 2.01 -18.67 -6.36
C PRO A 194 1.85 -20.15 -6.59
N PHE A 195 1.84 -20.57 -7.85
CA PHE A 195 1.71 -21.98 -8.22
C PHE A 195 2.97 -22.76 -7.85
N MET A 196 2.81 -23.90 -7.21
CA MET A 196 3.94 -24.73 -6.79
C MET A 196 4.64 -25.34 -8.00
N ASN A 197 5.96 -25.26 -8.04
CA ASN A 197 6.76 -25.97 -9.02
C ASN A 197 6.84 -27.46 -8.66
N MET A 198 6.17 -28.31 -9.44
CA MET A 198 6.18 -29.77 -9.32
C MET A 198 7.08 -30.43 -10.38
N SER A 199 7.91 -29.63 -11.07
CA SER A 199 8.91 -30.14 -12.01
C SER A 199 10.08 -30.78 -11.27
N SER A 200 10.77 -31.72 -11.92
CA SER A 200 11.99 -32.33 -11.37
C SER A 200 13.18 -31.36 -11.30
N ASP A 201 13.12 -30.26 -12.04
CA ASP A 201 14.15 -29.24 -12.11
C ASP A 201 13.72 -27.99 -11.33
N PRO A 202 14.42 -27.65 -10.23
CA PRO A 202 14.13 -26.42 -9.46
C PRO A 202 14.28 -25.14 -10.29
N GLU A 203 15.08 -25.17 -11.35
CA GLU A 203 15.21 -24.00 -12.25
C GLU A 203 13.91 -23.64 -12.97
N ASN A 204 12.88 -24.50 -12.99
CA ASN A 204 11.56 -24.17 -13.54
C ASN A 204 10.69 -23.33 -12.59
N GLU A 205 11.19 -22.88 -11.44
CA GLU A 205 10.48 -22.00 -10.51
C GLU A 205 10.01 -20.71 -11.20
N TYR A 206 10.88 -20.11 -12.03
CA TYR A 206 10.51 -18.91 -12.80
C TYR A 206 9.27 -19.11 -13.68
N PHE A 207 9.05 -20.33 -14.15
CA PHE A 207 7.95 -20.65 -15.04
C PHE A 207 6.63 -20.74 -14.26
N SER A 208 6.63 -21.32 -13.07
CA SER A 208 5.47 -21.38 -12.18
C SER A 208 5.07 -19.97 -11.70
N ASP A 209 6.04 -19.16 -11.29
CA ASP A 209 5.85 -17.77 -10.91
C ASP A 209 5.28 -16.95 -12.08
N GLY A 210 5.83 -17.15 -13.28
CA GLY A 210 5.38 -16.47 -14.48
C GLY A 210 3.94 -16.81 -14.88
N ILE A 211 3.56 -18.08 -14.83
CA ILE A 211 2.17 -18.51 -15.08
C ILE A 211 1.22 -17.87 -14.06
N THR A 212 1.58 -17.87 -12.78
CA THR A 212 0.79 -17.22 -11.73
C THR A 212 0.52 -15.76 -12.07
N GLU A 213 1.56 -15.05 -12.46
CA GLU A 213 1.50 -13.62 -12.77
C GLU A 213 0.66 -13.33 -14.03
N GLU A 214 0.79 -14.14 -15.08
CA GLU A 214 -0.03 -13.96 -16.28
C GLU A 214 -1.52 -14.29 -16.04
N ILE A 215 -1.83 -15.24 -15.15
CA ILE A 215 -3.22 -15.49 -14.72
C ILE A 215 -3.76 -14.27 -13.96
N ILE A 216 -2.99 -13.65 -13.07
CA ILE A 216 -3.36 -12.41 -12.38
C ILE A 216 -3.66 -11.33 -13.43
N ASN A 217 -2.74 -11.10 -14.37
CA ASN A 217 -2.88 -10.10 -15.42
C ASN A 217 -4.11 -10.35 -16.32
N ALA A 218 -4.40 -11.60 -16.63
CA ALA A 218 -5.58 -11.97 -17.40
C ALA A 218 -6.88 -11.69 -16.63
N LEU A 219 -6.90 -11.99 -15.32
CA LEU A 219 -8.07 -11.76 -14.47
C LEU A 219 -8.36 -10.28 -14.22
N VAL A 220 -7.34 -9.45 -14.06
CA VAL A 220 -7.48 -7.98 -13.88
C VAL A 220 -8.21 -7.33 -15.07
N LYS A 221 -8.06 -7.86 -16.29
CA LYS A 221 -8.76 -7.34 -17.48
C LYS A 221 -10.27 -7.62 -17.50
N HIS A 222 -10.76 -8.49 -16.61
CA HIS A 222 -12.20 -8.77 -16.50
C HIS A 222 -12.90 -7.68 -15.66
N LYS A 223 -13.75 -6.88 -16.32
CA LYS A 223 -14.53 -5.82 -15.65
C LYS A 223 -15.41 -6.40 -14.54
N GLY A 224 -15.37 -5.79 -13.39
CA GLY A 224 -16.17 -6.18 -12.21
C GLY A 224 -15.54 -7.29 -11.36
N MET A 225 -14.26 -7.63 -11.59
CA MET A 225 -13.50 -8.56 -10.76
C MET A 225 -12.41 -7.79 -10.02
N SER A 226 -12.30 -8.00 -8.73
CA SER A 226 -11.20 -7.51 -7.90
C SER A 226 -10.16 -8.61 -7.75
N VAL A 227 -8.93 -8.37 -8.19
CA VAL A 227 -7.85 -9.35 -8.15
C VAL A 227 -6.77 -8.87 -7.19
N ALA A 228 -6.39 -9.71 -6.22
CA ALA A 228 -5.29 -9.38 -5.32
C ALA A 228 -3.99 -9.20 -6.10
N SER A 229 -3.20 -8.21 -5.72
CA SER A 229 -1.95 -7.89 -6.42
C SER A 229 -0.94 -9.03 -6.33
N ARG A 230 -0.04 -9.08 -7.30
CA ARG A 230 1.08 -10.02 -7.30
C ARG A 230 1.90 -9.94 -6.01
N THR A 231 2.26 -8.74 -5.59
CA THR A 231 3.10 -8.53 -4.40
C THR A 231 2.45 -9.12 -3.15
N SER A 232 1.15 -8.90 -2.99
CA SER A 232 0.37 -9.42 -1.87
C SER A 232 0.32 -10.94 -1.84
N VAL A 233 0.06 -11.58 -2.98
CA VAL A 233 -0.08 -13.05 -3.01
C VAL A 233 1.27 -13.76 -2.92
N PHE A 234 2.35 -13.17 -3.43
CA PHE A 234 3.70 -13.76 -3.33
C PHE A 234 4.28 -13.71 -1.91
N ALA A 235 3.74 -12.91 -1.01
CA ALA A 235 4.06 -12.97 0.40
C ALA A 235 3.71 -14.32 1.05
N TYR A 236 2.78 -15.07 0.44
CA TYR A 236 2.38 -16.42 0.89
C TYR A 236 3.14 -17.56 0.22
N LYS A 237 4.12 -17.26 -0.65
CA LYS A 237 4.93 -18.28 -1.30
C LYS A 237 5.66 -19.14 -0.25
N ASP A 238 5.60 -20.46 -0.43
CA ASP A 238 6.21 -21.46 0.46
C ASP A 238 5.66 -21.44 1.92
N GLN A 239 4.53 -20.77 2.16
CA GLN A 239 3.87 -20.78 3.46
C GLN A 239 2.72 -21.78 3.49
N SER A 240 2.69 -22.63 4.53
CA SER A 240 1.54 -23.46 4.84
C SER A 240 0.57 -22.67 5.74
N LYS A 241 -0.40 -21.98 5.14
CA LYS A 241 -1.38 -21.18 5.85
C LYS A 241 -2.80 -21.56 5.45
N ASP A 242 -3.72 -21.50 6.40
CA ASP A 242 -5.15 -21.78 6.14
C ASP A 242 -5.72 -20.77 5.13
N ILE A 243 -6.34 -21.28 4.07
CA ILE A 243 -6.95 -20.49 2.99
C ILE A 243 -7.96 -19.46 3.50
N ARG A 244 -8.69 -19.78 4.58
CA ARG A 244 -9.65 -18.87 5.20
C ARG A 244 -8.93 -17.64 5.80
N LYS A 245 -7.78 -17.86 6.44
CA LYS A 245 -6.95 -16.75 6.95
C LYS A 245 -6.34 -15.92 5.84
N ILE A 246 -5.88 -16.57 4.76
CA ILE A 246 -5.38 -15.86 3.58
C ILE A 246 -6.50 -14.98 2.99
N GLY A 247 -7.73 -15.52 2.88
CA GLY A 247 -8.89 -14.78 2.40
C GLY A 247 -9.23 -13.56 3.28
N GLU A 248 -9.12 -13.71 4.61
CA GLU A 248 -9.31 -12.60 5.55
C GLU A 248 -8.24 -11.52 5.41
N GLU A 249 -6.97 -11.90 5.31
CA GLU A 249 -5.84 -10.96 5.22
C GLU A 249 -5.78 -10.23 3.87
N LEU A 250 -6.08 -10.94 2.77
CA LEU A 250 -6.15 -10.36 1.42
C LEU A 250 -7.51 -9.73 1.12
N ASN A 251 -8.49 -9.94 2.01
CA ASN A 251 -9.86 -9.46 1.84
C ASN A 251 -10.49 -9.91 0.51
N VAL A 252 -10.40 -11.21 0.21
CA VAL A 252 -10.93 -11.82 -1.01
C VAL A 252 -11.91 -12.95 -0.70
N ALA A 253 -12.95 -13.10 -1.55
CA ALA A 253 -13.94 -14.17 -1.44
C ALA A 253 -13.43 -15.53 -1.90
N THR A 254 -12.47 -15.54 -2.83
CA THR A 254 -11.94 -16.76 -3.41
C THR A 254 -10.42 -16.74 -3.49
N VAL A 255 -9.82 -17.91 -3.41
CA VAL A 255 -8.40 -18.12 -3.63
C VAL A 255 -8.22 -19.15 -4.75
N LEU A 256 -7.39 -18.84 -5.73
CA LEU A 256 -6.89 -19.78 -6.71
C LEU A 256 -5.53 -20.28 -6.24
N GLU A 257 -5.40 -21.57 -6.05
CA GLU A 257 -4.10 -22.24 -5.84
C GLU A 257 -3.85 -23.26 -6.93
N GLY A 258 -2.59 -23.68 -7.09
CA GLY A 258 -2.28 -24.66 -8.10
C GLY A 258 -0.84 -25.12 -8.11
N SER A 259 -0.53 -25.91 -9.11
CA SER A 259 0.82 -26.40 -9.36
C SER A 259 1.12 -26.46 -10.86
N VAL A 260 2.41 -26.33 -11.19
CA VAL A 260 2.91 -26.42 -12.55
C VAL A 260 3.97 -27.51 -12.62
N ARG A 261 3.83 -28.40 -13.58
CA ARG A 261 4.84 -29.42 -13.91
C ARG A 261 5.27 -29.29 -15.35
N LYS A 262 6.51 -28.89 -15.58
CA LYS A 262 7.13 -28.82 -16.91
C LYS A 262 8.04 -30.04 -17.12
N PHE A 263 7.87 -30.70 -18.25
CA PHE A 263 8.74 -31.80 -18.66
C PHE A 263 8.97 -31.76 -20.17
N GLY A 264 10.17 -31.39 -20.58
CA GLY A 264 10.48 -31.15 -21.98
C GLY A 264 9.54 -30.12 -22.61
N ASN A 265 8.82 -30.50 -23.65
CA ASN A 265 7.86 -29.65 -24.35
C ASN A 265 6.41 -29.77 -23.84
N ARG A 266 6.18 -30.44 -22.71
CA ARG A 266 4.85 -30.58 -22.09
C ARG A 266 4.75 -29.84 -20.78
N VAL A 267 3.58 -29.25 -20.55
CA VAL A 267 3.25 -28.55 -19.31
C VAL A 267 1.92 -29.09 -18.80
N ARG A 268 1.90 -29.46 -17.53
CA ARG A 268 0.68 -29.74 -16.79
C ARG A 268 0.48 -28.65 -15.75
N VAL A 269 -0.66 -27.97 -15.83
CA VAL A 269 -1.12 -26.97 -14.85
C VAL A 269 -2.32 -27.56 -14.12
N THR A 270 -2.25 -27.64 -12.80
CA THR A 270 -3.40 -27.94 -11.94
C THR A 270 -3.85 -26.64 -11.32
N ALA A 271 -5.14 -26.31 -11.39
CA ALA A 271 -5.69 -25.10 -10.81
C ALA A 271 -6.95 -25.44 -10.01
N GLN A 272 -7.09 -24.83 -8.82
CA GLN A 272 -8.20 -25.08 -7.89
C GLN A 272 -8.68 -23.75 -7.31
N LEU A 273 -9.96 -23.45 -7.50
CA LEU A 273 -10.61 -22.27 -6.94
C LEU A 273 -11.33 -22.65 -5.65
N ILE A 274 -10.99 -21.99 -4.56
CA ILE A 274 -11.46 -22.30 -3.20
C ILE A 274 -12.20 -21.10 -2.64
N ASN A 275 -13.35 -21.35 -2.00
CA ASN A 275 -14.07 -20.34 -1.26
C ASN A 275 -13.40 -20.08 0.08
N THR A 276 -13.10 -18.81 0.40
CA THR A 276 -12.42 -18.43 1.64
C THR A 276 -13.30 -18.48 2.89
N SER A 277 -14.63 -18.46 2.72
CA SER A 277 -15.55 -18.47 3.88
C SER A 277 -15.65 -19.86 4.54
N ASP A 278 -15.54 -20.94 3.76
CA ASP A 278 -15.73 -22.32 4.22
C ASP A 278 -14.53 -23.25 3.91
N GLY A 279 -13.64 -22.84 3.01
CA GLY A 279 -12.48 -23.61 2.57
C GLY A 279 -12.80 -24.72 1.55
N PHE A 280 -14.03 -24.75 0.97
CA PHE A 280 -14.39 -25.74 -0.01
C PHE A 280 -14.03 -25.33 -1.43
N HIS A 281 -13.65 -26.34 -2.25
CA HIS A 281 -13.37 -26.14 -3.66
C HIS A 281 -14.65 -25.80 -4.43
N LYS A 282 -14.64 -24.68 -5.13
CA LYS A 282 -15.68 -24.32 -6.12
C LYS A 282 -15.42 -24.98 -7.46
N TRP A 283 -14.15 -25.12 -7.80
CA TRP A 283 -13.70 -25.67 -9.08
C TRP A 283 -12.28 -26.25 -8.96
N SER A 284 -12.01 -27.33 -9.72
CA SER A 284 -10.67 -27.91 -9.84
C SER A 284 -10.51 -28.55 -11.21
N GLU A 285 -9.39 -28.26 -11.89
CA GLU A 285 -9.12 -28.81 -13.22
C GLU A 285 -7.61 -28.98 -13.48
N ASN A 286 -7.30 -29.92 -14.39
CA ASN A 286 -5.96 -30.18 -14.86
C ASN A 286 -5.86 -29.88 -16.36
N PHE A 287 -4.89 -29.03 -16.72
CA PHE A 287 -4.55 -28.68 -18.09
C PHE A 287 -3.25 -29.37 -18.49
N ASP A 288 -3.31 -30.31 -19.43
CA ASP A 288 -2.14 -31.01 -19.96
C ASP A 288 -2.00 -30.64 -21.44
N ARG A 289 -0.99 -29.83 -21.77
CA ARG A 289 -0.81 -29.22 -23.09
C ARG A 289 0.67 -29.24 -23.51
N GLU A 290 0.92 -28.95 -24.79
CA GLU A 290 2.26 -28.63 -25.25
C GLU A 290 2.65 -27.21 -24.80
N LEU A 291 3.94 -26.97 -24.63
CA LEU A 291 4.46 -25.68 -24.16
C LEU A 291 4.09 -24.52 -25.12
N LYS A 292 3.96 -24.80 -26.40
CA LYS A 292 3.50 -23.81 -27.41
C LYS A 292 2.08 -23.30 -27.15
N ASP A 293 1.23 -24.09 -26.47
CA ASP A 293 -0.16 -23.77 -26.22
C ASP A 293 -0.35 -23.11 -24.83
N ILE A 294 0.75 -22.67 -24.19
CA ILE A 294 0.71 -22.16 -22.80
C ILE A 294 -0.18 -20.90 -22.66
N PHE A 295 -0.19 -20.06 -23.68
CA PHE A 295 -1.02 -18.86 -23.68
C PHE A 295 -2.52 -19.21 -23.71
N GLU A 296 -2.91 -20.25 -24.47
CA GLU A 296 -4.29 -20.75 -24.48
C GLU A 296 -4.69 -21.31 -23.12
N VAL A 297 -3.76 -21.97 -22.40
CA VAL A 297 -4.01 -22.48 -21.04
C VAL A 297 -4.26 -21.36 -20.07
N GLN A 298 -3.47 -20.29 -20.11
CA GLN A 298 -3.64 -19.12 -19.23
C GLN A 298 -4.99 -18.45 -19.47
N ASP A 299 -5.38 -18.25 -20.73
CA ASP A 299 -6.68 -17.69 -21.11
C ASP A 299 -7.85 -18.60 -20.70
N GLU A 300 -7.68 -19.91 -20.87
CA GLU A 300 -8.71 -20.88 -20.48
C GLU A 300 -8.93 -20.88 -18.97
N ILE A 301 -7.86 -20.84 -18.15
CA ILE A 301 -7.94 -20.73 -16.69
C ILE A 301 -8.65 -19.43 -16.30
N ALA A 302 -8.19 -18.28 -16.81
CA ALA A 302 -8.76 -16.98 -16.48
C ALA A 302 -10.25 -16.89 -16.86
N ARG A 303 -10.64 -17.43 -18.02
CA ARG A 303 -12.03 -17.49 -18.45
C ARG A 303 -12.88 -18.38 -17.55
N LYS A 304 -12.40 -19.58 -17.19
CA LYS A 304 -13.13 -20.49 -16.30
C LYS A 304 -13.35 -19.89 -14.91
N ILE A 305 -12.34 -19.24 -14.35
CA ILE A 305 -12.47 -18.52 -13.08
C ILE A 305 -13.53 -17.42 -13.21
N SER A 306 -13.47 -16.64 -14.30
CA SER A 306 -14.46 -15.60 -14.56
C SER A 306 -15.87 -16.16 -14.69
N ASP A 307 -16.03 -17.29 -15.36
CA ASP A 307 -17.34 -17.91 -15.56
C ASP A 307 -17.89 -18.51 -14.26
N GLU A 308 -17.05 -19.12 -13.43
CA GLU A 308 -17.44 -19.60 -12.09
C GLU A 308 -17.85 -18.44 -11.15
N LEU A 309 -17.14 -17.33 -11.20
CA LEU A 309 -17.48 -16.15 -10.42
C LEU A 309 -18.72 -15.43 -10.98
N LYS A 310 -18.94 -15.46 -12.31
CA LYS A 310 -20.14 -14.87 -12.97
C LYS A 310 -21.42 -15.65 -12.72
N ASN A 311 -21.37 -16.99 -12.63
CA ASN A 311 -22.54 -17.81 -12.34
C ASN A 311 -23.16 -17.47 -10.97
N SER A 312 -22.40 -16.83 -10.12
CA SER A 312 -22.88 -16.22 -8.87
C SER A 312 -23.55 -14.84 -9.07
N PHE A 313 -23.23 -14.11 -10.18
CA PHE A 313 -23.63 -12.69 -10.38
C PHE A 313 -23.75 -12.31 -11.86
N ASN A 314 -24.88 -12.20 -12.42
CA ASN A 314 -25.30 -11.73 -13.77
C ASN A 314 -24.37 -10.69 -14.47
N LEU A 315 -23.08 -10.98 -14.67
CA LEU A 315 -22.14 -10.10 -15.35
C LEU A 315 -22.10 -10.40 -16.86
N SER A 316 -22.08 -9.36 -17.69
CA SER A 316 -22.07 -9.46 -19.15
C SER A 316 -20.76 -10.03 -19.70
N SER A 317 -20.84 -10.95 -20.66
CA SER A 317 -19.70 -11.57 -21.35
C SER A 317 -18.87 -10.55 -22.12
N SER A 318 -17.58 -10.41 -21.80
CA SER A 318 -16.61 -9.69 -22.63
C SER A 318 -15.93 -10.64 -23.62
N LYS A 319 -15.83 -10.19 -24.88
CA LYS A 319 -15.08 -10.87 -25.95
C LYS A 319 -13.59 -10.84 -25.62
N LYS A 320 -12.84 -11.88 -26.09
CA LYS A 320 -11.39 -12.11 -25.99
C LYS A 320 -10.62 -11.17 -25.04
N VAL A 321 -10.17 -11.71 -23.92
CA VAL A 321 -9.63 -10.94 -22.80
C VAL A 321 -8.10 -10.79 -22.88
N TYR A 322 -7.43 -11.64 -23.63
CA TYR A 322 -5.96 -11.65 -23.70
C TYR A 322 -5.50 -11.65 -25.17
N GLU A 323 -4.73 -10.62 -25.56
CA GLU A 323 -3.80 -10.69 -26.68
C GLU A 323 -2.43 -10.98 -26.08
N ALA A 324 -1.90 -12.17 -26.38
CA ALA A 324 -0.53 -12.50 -26.01
C ALA A 324 0.39 -11.42 -26.60
N SER A 325 1.25 -10.83 -25.76
CA SER A 325 2.18 -9.79 -26.22
C SER A 325 3.28 -10.33 -27.15
N THR A 326 3.33 -11.66 -27.34
CA THR A 326 4.15 -12.35 -28.34
C THR A 326 3.65 -13.78 -28.53
N ASP A 327 3.72 -14.31 -29.74
CA ASP A 327 3.49 -15.73 -30.06
C ASP A 327 4.79 -16.55 -29.97
N ASN A 328 5.92 -15.90 -29.74
CA ASN A 328 7.22 -16.56 -29.62
C ASN A 328 7.45 -17.09 -28.21
N VAL A 329 7.25 -18.40 -28.04
CA VAL A 329 7.40 -19.10 -26.73
C VAL A 329 8.82 -19.00 -26.17
N VAL A 330 9.85 -18.93 -27.04
CA VAL A 330 11.26 -18.80 -26.60
C VAL A 330 11.48 -17.42 -26.00
N ALA A 331 11.04 -16.37 -26.71
CA ALA A 331 11.07 -14.98 -26.22
C ALA A 331 10.31 -14.84 -24.90
N TYR A 332 9.12 -15.46 -24.80
CA TYR A 332 8.31 -15.48 -23.59
C TYR A 332 9.03 -16.14 -22.41
N ASN A 333 9.67 -17.30 -22.61
CA ASN A 333 10.42 -17.96 -21.54
C ASN A 333 11.60 -17.10 -21.06
N HIS A 334 12.32 -16.43 -21.97
CA HIS A 334 13.35 -15.47 -21.60
C HIS A 334 12.78 -14.31 -20.79
N TYR A 335 11.66 -13.75 -21.22
CA TYR A 335 10.98 -12.68 -20.50
C TYR A 335 10.58 -13.10 -19.08
N LEU A 336 10.02 -14.31 -18.88
CA LEU A 336 9.67 -14.82 -17.55
C LEU A 336 10.92 -14.99 -16.65
N LYS A 337 12.04 -15.47 -17.20
CA LYS A 337 13.31 -15.51 -16.46
C LYS A 337 13.77 -14.10 -16.07
N GLY A 338 13.69 -13.15 -16.99
CA GLY A 338 13.98 -11.74 -16.70
C GLY A 338 13.12 -11.22 -15.56
N ARG A 339 11.80 -11.49 -15.59
CA ARG A 339 10.85 -11.11 -14.53
C ARG A 339 11.21 -11.74 -13.17
N PHE A 340 11.55 -13.00 -13.15
CA PHE A 340 11.97 -13.71 -11.93
C PHE A 340 13.18 -13.04 -11.28
N TYR A 341 14.21 -12.69 -12.06
CA TYR A 341 15.38 -11.99 -11.55
C TYR A 341 15.09 -10.54 -11.16
N TRP A 342 14.31 -9.82 -11.96
CA TRP A 342 13.86 -8.45 -11.66
C TRP A 342 13.18 -8.35 -10.29
N ASN A 343 12.34 -9.31 -9.93
CA ASN A 343 11.58 -9.30 -8.69
C ASN A 343 12.43 -9.47 -7.43
N LYS A 344 13.68 -9.95 -7.56
CA LYS A 344 14.63 -10.04 -6.45
C LYS A 344 15.19 -8.68 -6.00
N ARG A 345 15.10 -7.66 -6.85
CA ARG A 345 15.50 -6.27 -6.56
C ARG A 345 16.92 -6.09 -6.02
N THR A 346 17.84 -7.02 -6.31
CA THR A 346 19.26 -6.86 -6.02
C THR A 346 20.01 -6.47 -7.29
N PRO A 347 21.12 -5.69 -7.22
CA PRO A 347 21.86 -5.29 -8.41
C PRO A 347 22.25 -6.48 -9.31
N ASP A 348 22.86 -7.52 -8.73
CA ASP A 348 23.27 -8.72 -9.47
C ASP A 348 22.09 -9.42 -10.18
N ALA A 349 20.93 -9.46 -9.52
CA ALA A 349 19.74 -10.05 -10.12
C ALA A 349 19.18 -9.17 -11.24
N VAL A 350 19.21 -7.84 -11.10
CA VAL A 350 18.75 -6.93 -12.15
C VAL A 350 19.65 -6.99 -13.38
N PHE A 351 20.97 -7.13 -13.22
CA PHE A 351 21.86 -7.39 -14.36
C PHE A 351 21.50 -8.70 -15.10
N LYS A 352 21.20 -9.78 -14.35
CA LYS A 352 20.68 -11.01 -14.95
C LYS A 352 19.33 -10.83 -15.64
N ALA A 353 18.45 -9.99 -15.08
CA ALA A 353 17.18 -9.67 -15.71
C ALA A 353 17.40 -8.99 -17.06
N ILE A 354 18.33 -8.03 -17.14
CA ILE A 354 18.72 -7.36 -18.41
C ILE A 354 19.15 -8.39 -19.45
N GLU A 355 20.08 -9.31 -19.08
CA GLU A 355 20.54 -10.36 -20.01
C GLU A 355 19.37 -11.18 -20.59
N TYR A 356 18.42 -11.58 -19.75
CA TYR A 356 17.28 -12.35 -20.20
C TYR A 356 16.28 -11.54 -21.02
N TYR A 357 16.06 -10.27 -20.70
CA TYR A 357 15.21 -9.41 -21.52
C TYR A 357 15.84 -9.09 -22.87
N GLU A 358 17.16 -8.93 -22.94
CA GLU A 358 17.90 -8.79 -24.21
C GLU A 358 17.82 -10.05 -25.07
N LEU A 359 17.88 -11.24 -24.45
CA LEU A 359 17.60 -12.50 -25.15
C LEU A 359 16.15 -12.54 -25.67
N ALA A 360 15.16 -12.07 -24.86
CA ALA A 360 13.78 -12.04 -25.30
C ALA A 360 13.56 -11.15 -26.54
N ILE A 361 14.17 -9.96 -26.59
CA ILE A 361 14.07 -9.08 -27.76
C ILE A 361 14.89 -9.58 -28.95
N SER A 362 15.95 -10.35 -28.73
CA SER A 362 16.70 -10.99 -29.82
C SER A 362 15.91 -12.10 -30.53
N GLU A 363 15.03 -12.81 -29.77
CA GLU A 363 14.13 -13.82 -30.31
C GLU A 363 12.86 -13.23 -30.93
N CYS A 364 12.41 -12.07 -30.41
CA CYS A 364 11.23 -11.35 -30.89
C CYS A 364 11.43 -9.85 -30.73
N ASP A 365 11.84 -9.16 -31.78
CA ASP A 365 12.16 -7.73 -31.82
C ASP A 365 10.92 -6.81 -31.67
N THR A 366 9.71 -7.38 -31.71
CA THR A 366 8.44 -6.67 -31.49
C THR A 366 7.87 -6.89 -30.08
N TYR A 367 8.63 -7.51 -29.18
CA TYR A 367 8.14 -7.85 -27.84
C TYR A 367 8.14 -6.63 -26.90
N THR A 368 7.09 -5.81 -26.95
CA THR A 368 6.93 -4.52 -26.23
C THR A 368 7.22 -4.61 -24.74
N LYS A 369 6.68 -5.63 -24.05
CA LYS A 369 6.88 -5.81 -22.59
C LYS A 369 8.36 -5.96 -22.21
N ALA A 370 9.17 -6.62 -23.06
CA ALA A 370 10.60 -6.80 -22.78
C ALA A 370 11.35 -5.48 -22.88
N TYR A 371 10.99 -4.62 -23.84
CA TYR A 371 11.57 -3.27 -23.94
C TYR A 371 11.22 -2.39 -22.75
N SER A 372 9.96 -2.36 -22.30
CA SER A 372 9.54 -1.61 -21.10
C SER A 372 10.28 -2.12 -19.85
N ALA A 373 10.44 -3.44 -19.73
CA ALA A 373 11.17 -4.05 -18.62
C ALA A 373 12.66 -3.68 -18.61
N LEU A 374 13.31 -3.61 -19.77
CA LEU A 374 14.70 -3.12 -19.91
C LEU A 374 14.83 -1.65 -19.45
N ALA A 375 13.89 -0.79 -19.88
CA ALA A 375 13.87 0.60 -19.44
C ALA A 375 13.78 0.71 -17.90
N ASN A 376 12.92 -0.10 -17.29
CA ASN A 376 12.78 -0.15 -15.83
C ASN A 376 14.04 -0.68 -15.12
N CYS A 377 14.72 -1.69 -15.69
CA CYS A 377 15.98 -2.21 -15.15
C CYS A 377 17.08 -1.14 -15.09
N TYR A 378 17.30 -0.43 -16.20
CA TYR A 378 18.31 0.63 -16.24
C TYR A 378 17.94 1.80 -15.33
N SER A 379 16.67 2.18 -15.28
CA SER A 379 16.18 3.22 -14.37
C SER A 379 16.40 2.83 -12.90
N PHE A 380 16.14 1.57 -12.54
CA PHE A 380 16.36 1.08 -11.18
C PHE A 380 17.85 1.06 -10.80
N LEU A 381 18.72 0.51 -11.66
CA LEU A 381 20.18 0.48 -11.40
C LEU A 381 20.76 1.88 -11.24
N ALA A 382 20.27 2.87 -12.00
CA ALA A 382 20.69 4.25 -11.85
C ALA A 382 20.12 4.88 -10.57
N ALA A 383 18.87 4.57 -10.20
CA ALA A 383 18.27 5.08 -8.95
C ALA A 383 19.01 4.61 -7.70
N ILE A 384 19.63 3.41 -7.76
CA ILE A 384 20.46 2.85 -6.68
C ILE A 384 21.96 3.07 -6.88
N GLY A 385 22.36 3.89 -7.86
CA GLY A 385 23.74 4.34 -8.05
C GLY A 385 24.72 3.34 -8.69
N PHE A 386 24.23 2.22 -9.28
CA PHE A 386 25.05 1.20 -9.93
C PHE A 386 25.36 1.48 -11.40
N VAL A 387 24.63 2.37 -12.03
CA VAL A 387 24.93 2.97 -13.34
C VAL A 387 24.74 4.47 -13.25
N THR A 388 25.42 5.24 -14.08
CA THR A 388 25.26 6.71 -14.09
C THR A 388 23.89 7.09 -14.67
N GLY A 389 23.35 8.24 -14.25
CA GLY A 389 22.12 8.76 -14.81
C GLY A 389 22.27 9.04 -16.33
N ASN A 390 23.46 9.39 -16.79
CA ASN A 390 23.76 9.58 -18.21
C ASN A 390 23.69 8.28 -19.03
N GLU A 391 24.11 7.15 -18.47
CA GLU A 391 23.97 5.85 -19.10
C GLU A 391 22.51 5.39 -19.10
N ALA A 392 21.83 5.54 -17.95
CA ALA A 392 20.41 5.21 -17.82
C ALA A 392 19.56 6.03 -18.78
N LEU A 393 19.84 7.34 -18.92
CA LEU A 393 19.13 8.20 -19.87
C LEU A 393 19.21 7.65 -21.29
N LYS A 394 20.41 7.26 -21.74
CA LYS A 394 20.58 6.72 -23.11
C LYS A 394 19.84 5.40 -23.32
N LYS A 395 19.99 4.44 -22.40
CA LYS A 395 19.47 3.09 -22.57
C LYS A 395 17.98 3.02 -22.21
N ALA A 396 17.59 3.58 -21.08
CA ALA A 396 16.20 3.51 -20.63
C ALA A 396 15.26 4.31 -21.56
N GLU A 397 15.68 5.51 -22.01
CA GLU A 397 14.90 6.30 -22.97
C GLU A 397 14.77 5.56 -24.32
N ALA A 398 15.85 4.99 -24.83
CA ALA A 398 15.81 4.24 -26.09
C ALA A 398 14.86 3.04 -26.01
N TYR A 399 14.92 2.27 -24.92
CA TYR A 399 14.05 1.12 -24.73
C TYR A 399 12.59 1.54 -24.49
N ALA A 400 12.31 2.55 -23.65
CA ALA A 400 10.94 3.03 -23.42
C ALA A 400 10.31 3.61 -24.70
N THR A 401 11.08 4.38 -25.49
CA THR A 401 10.63 4.92 -26.77
C THR A 401 10.35 3.80 -27.76
N LYS A 402 11.24 2.81 -27.85
CA LYS A 402 11.03 1.65 -28.72
C LYS A 402 9.79 0.87 -28.36
N ALA A 403 9.51 0.69 -27.06
CA ALA A 403 8.29 0.05 -26.58
C ALA A 403 7.03 0.82 -27.04
N LEU A 404 7.03 2.16 -26.97
CA LEU A 404 5.91 3.00 -27.42
C LEU A 404 5.77 3.05 -28.96
N GLU A 405 6.86 2.91 -29.72
CA GLU A 405 6.80 2.74 -31.17
C GLU A 405 6.09 1.44 -31.58
N LEU A 406 6.30 0.37 -30.77
CA LEU A 406 5.68 -0.94 -31.01
C LEU A 406 4.22 -0.99 -30.54
N ASP A 407 3.93 -0.37 -29.39
CA ASP A 407 2.59 -0.27 -28.81
C ASP A 407 2.40 1.07 -28.10
N ASN A 408 1.73 2.00 -28.76
CA ASN A 408 1.43 3.33 -28.23
C ASN A 408 0.30 3.36 -27.19
N ASN A 409 -0.27 2.22 -26.83
CA ASN A 409 -1.29 2.06 -25.78
C ASN A 409 -0.75 1.29 -24.55
N SER A 410 0.55 1.05 -24.48
CA SER A 410 1.16 0.40 -23.31
C SER A 410 1.27 1.36 -22.13
N SER A 411 0.49 1.09 -21.09
CA SER A 411 0.53 1.83 -19.81
C SER A 411 1.90 1.72 -19.15
N GLU A 412 2.48 0.54 -19.14
CA GLU A 412 3.81 0.25 -18.57
C GLU A 412 4.92 1.04 -19.26
N SER A 413 4.82 1.18 -20.60
CA SER A 413 5.82 1.94 -21.37
C SER A 413 5.75 3.44 -21.06
N TYR A 414 4.54 4.00 -20.92
CA TYR A 414 4.38 5.39 -20.47
C TYR A 414 4.88 5.60 -19.04
N ALA A 415 4.63 4.66 -18.12
CA ALA A 415 5.15 4.75 -16.77
C ALA A 415 6.69 4.72 -16.76
N ALA A 416 7.33 3.83 -17.55
CA ALA A 416 8.77 3.76 -17.69
C ALA A 416 9.37 5.05 -18.27
N LEU A 417 8.76 5.60 -19.33
CA LEU A 417 9.21 6.87 -19.91
C LEU A 417 9.03 8.03 -18.93
N GLY A 418 7.95 8.01 -18.15
CA GLY A 418 7.71 8.99 -17.08
C GLY A 418 8.84 9.00 -16.04
N ILE A 419 9.34 7.84 -15.61
CA ILE A 419 10.49 7.72 -14.70
C ILE A 419 11.78 8.26 -15.35
N VAL A 420 12.01 7.96 -16.62
CA VAL A 420 13.18 8.49 -17.36
C VAL A 420 13.15 10.02 -17.40
N ASN A 421 11.99 10.59 -17.78
CA ASN A 421 11.81 12.04 -17.82
C ASN A 421 12.00 12.68 -16.44
N LEU A 422 11.46 12.04 -15.38
CA LEU A 422 11.51 12.55 -14.02
C LEU A 422 12.93 12.54 -13.45
N LEU A 423 13.60 11.38 -13.46
CA LEU A 423 14.82 11.17 -12.67
C LEU A 423 16.11 11.48 -13.43
N PHE A 424 16.10 11.39 -14.76
CA PHE A 424 17.35 11.50 -15.55
C PHE A 424 17.31 12.64 -16.56
N LYS A 425 16.16 12.91 -17.17
CA LYS A 425 16.01 14.02 -18.12
C LYS A 425 15.68 15.33 -17.41
N TRP A 426 15.04 15.22 -16.24
CA TRP A 426 14.54 16.33 -15.40
C TRP A 426 13.47 17.18 -16.11
N ASP A 427 12.70 16.51 -17.00
CA ASP A 427 11.56 17.10 -17.68
C ASP A 427 10.28 16.76 -16.88
N PHE A 428 10.00 17.58 -15.85
CA PHE A 428 8.90 17.34 -14.92
C PHE A 428 7.52 17.42 -15.56
N PRO A 429 7.23 18.39 -16.49
CA PRO A 429 5.96 18.44 -17.20
C PRO A 429 5.70 17.18 -18.04
N GLU A 430 6.71 16.73 -18.81
CA GLU A 430 6.57 15.54 -19.63
C GLU A 430 6.47 14.27 -18.78
N ALA A 431 7.17 14.20 -17.65
CA ALA A 431 7.04 13.10 -16.69
C ALA A 431 5.59 13.00 -16.15
N GLU A 432 4.99 14.13 -15.73
CA GLU A 432 3.59 14.16 -15.27
C GLU A 432 2.63 13.73 -16.38
N ALA A 433 2.83 14.21 -17.62
CA ALA A 433 2.01 13.84 -18.76
C ALA A 433 2.07 12.34 -19.05
N CYS A 434 3.26 11.74 -19.03
CA CYS A 434 3.47 10.30 -19.20
C CYS A 434 2.75 9.49 -18.13
N PHE A 435 2.90 9.82 -16.84
CA PHE A 435 2.21 9.11 -15.75
C PHE A 435 0.69 9.23 -15.84
N ARG A 436 0.16 10.42 -16.17
CA ARG A 436 -1.28 10.61 -16.36
C ARG A 436 -1.81 9.81 -17.56
N LYS A 437 -1.04 9.73 -18.65
CA LYS A 437 -1.38 8.90 -19.80
C LYS A 437 -1.39 7.42 -19.42
N ALA A 438 -0.41 6.95 -18.65
CA ALA A 438 -0.36 5.59 -18.14
C ALA A 438 -1.63 5.26 -17.32
N ILE A 439 -2.02 6.12 -16.37
CA ILE A 439 -3.25 5.94 -15.55
C ILE A 439 -4.53 5.99 -16.40
N THR A 440 -4.54 6.77 -17.49
CA THR A 440 -5.70 6.82 -18.39
C THR A 440 -5.85 5.50 -19.16
N LEU A 441 -4.74 4.87 -19.54
CA LEU A 441 -4.71 3.59 -20.25
C LEU A 441 -5.01 2.41 -19.30
N ASP A 442 -4.43 2.44 -18.10
CA ASP A 442 -4.64 1.49 -17.04
C ASP A 442 -4.85 2.20 -15.70
N PRO A 443 -6.10 2.34 -15.24
CA PRO A 443 -6.42 2.98 -13.96
C PRO A 443 -5.80 2.30 -12.74
N ASP A 444 -5.38 1.05 -12.82
CA ASP A 444 -4.77 0.30 -11.72
C ASP A 444 -3.24 0.27 -11.76
N ASN A 445 -2.63 1.02 -12.68
CA ASN A 445 -1.18 1.12 -12.77
C ASN A 445 -0.57 1.79 -11.52
N ILE A 446 0.02 0.97 -10.66
CA ILE A 446 0.66 1.40 -9.39
C ILE A 446 1.93 2.19 -9.66
N ASP A 447 2.76 1.76 -10.64
CA ASP A 447 4.03 2.42 -10.95
C ASP A 447 3.82 3.87 -11.39
N ALA A 448 2.77 4.13 -12.19
CA ALA A 448 2.42 5.49 -12.60
C ALA A 448 1.95 6.36 -11.43
N ARG A 449 1.19 5.80 -10.46
CA ARG A 449 0.82 6.52 -9.24
C ARG A 449 2.01 6.81 -8.34
N MET A 450 2.90 5.84 -8.19
CA MET A 450 4.18 6.04 -7.49
C MET A 450 4.99 7.15 -8.16
N GLY A 451 5.05 7.14 -9.51
CA GLY A 451 5.71 8.19 -10.29
C GLY A 451 5.13 9.59 -10.05
N LEU A 452 3.79 9.73 -10.00
CA LEU A 452 3.14 11.00 -9.63
C LEU A 452 3.41 11.39 -8.17
N GLY A 453 3.55 10.43 -7.27
CA GLY A 453 3.97 10.65 -5.89
C GLY A 453 5.38 11.24 -5.81
N TYR A 454 6.33 10.65 -6.52
CA TYR A 454 7.70 11.16 -6.64
C TYR A 454 7.75 12.53 -7.30
N HIS A 455 7.01 12.73 -8.39
CA HIS A 455 6.88 14.04 -9.02
C HIS A 455 6.39 15.09 -8.03
N ALA A 456 5.31 14.79 -7.29
CA ALA A 456 4.75 15.70 -6.28
C ALA A 456 5.75 15.98 -5.14
N MET A 457 6.56 14.98 -4.73
CA MET A 457 7.63 15.13 -3.74
C MET A 457 8.71 16.11 -4.24
N ILE A 458 9.16 15.95 -5.48
CA ILE A 458 10.20 16.79 -6.10
C ILE A 458 9.72 18.24 -6.23
N VAL A 459 8.46 18.46 -6.63
CA VAL A 459 7.91 19.82 -6.77
C VAL A 459 7.36 20.40 -5.46
N GLY A 460 7.59 19.74 -4.31
CA GLY A 460 7.19 20.25 -2.99
C GLY A 460 5.68 20.18 -2.69
N ASN A 461 4.87 19.49 -3.50
CA ASN A 461 3.43 19.38 -3.27
C ASN A 461 3.08 18.22 -2.32
N ASN A 462 3.21 18.48 -1.02
CA ASN A 462 3.04 17.47 0.03
C ASN A 462 1.63 16.83 0.06
N GLU A 463 0.57 17.56 -0.27
CA GLU A 463 -0.80 17.02 -0.31
C GLU A 463 -0.96 16.00 -1.44
N LYS A 464 -0.51 16.34 -2.66
CA LYS A 464 -0.53 15.41 -3.80
C LYS A 464 0.38 14.20 -3.56
N MET A 465 1.57 14.41 -2.99
CA MET A 465 2.51 13.35 -2.64
C MET A 465 1.83 12.27 -1.78
N VAL A 466 1.27 12.66 -0.63
CA VAL A 466 0.59 11.73 0.28
C VAL A 466 -0.63 11.08 -0.39
N ARG A 467 -1.40 11.85 -1.18
CA ARG A 467 -2.56 11.32 -1.89
C ARG A 467 -2.17 10.20 -2.86
N TYR A 468 -1.18 10.42 -3.72
CA TYR A 468 -0.78 9.43 -4.73
C TYR A 468 -0.18 8.17 -4.10
N PHE A 469 0.63 8.30 -3.05
CA PHE A 469 1.14 7.11 -2.34
C PHE A 469 0.03 6.38 -1.58
N LYS A 470 -0.99 7.06 -1.04
CA LYS A 470 -2.19 6.41 -0.49
C LYS A 470 -2.98 5.66 -1.56
N GLU A 471 -3.18 6.27 -2.74
CA GLU A 471 -3.83 5.60 -3.86
C GLU A 471 -3.06 4.35 -4.27
N ALA A 472 -1.72 4.40 -4.34
CA ALA A 472 -0.89 3.23 -4.62
C ALA A 472 -1.05 2.13 -3.55
N VAL A 473 -1.04 2.49 -2.26
CA VAL A 473 -1.29 1.54 -1.15
C VAL A 473 -2.72 0.99 -1.19
N SER A 474 -3.71 1.77 -1.62
CA SER A 474 -5.09 1.28 -1.72
C SER A 474 -5.27 0.24 -2.83
N LEU A 475 -4.50 0.34 -3.92
CA LEU A 475 -4.48 -0.64 -5.00
C LEU A 475 -3.74 -1.92 -4.62
N ASP A 476 -2.68 -1.80 -3.83
CA ASP A 476 -1.92 -2.93 -3.29
C ASP A 476 -1.61 -2.73 -1.80
N PRO A 477 -2.53 -3.12 -0.90
CA PRO A 477 -2.38 -2.92 0.54
C PRO A 477 -1.18 -3.64 1.18
N LEU A 478 -0.63 -4.66 0.54
CA LEU A 478 0.55 -5.39 1.02
C LEU A 478 1.85 -5.01 0.29
N SER A 479 1.80 -4.05 -0.64
CA SER A 479 2.99 -3.55 -1.32
C SER A 479 3.95 -2.86 -0.35
N LEU A 480 5.04 -3.53 -0.03
CA LEU A 480 6.09 -2.98 0.83
C LEU A 480 6.69 -1.69 0.25
N PRO A 481 6.99 -1.59 -1.08
CA PRO A 481 7.47 -0.33 -1.66
C PRO A 481 6.46 0.81 -1.53
N ALA A 482 5.17 0.59 -1.83
CA ALA A 482 4.16 1.65 -1.73
C ALA A 482 3.96 2.11 -0.28
N LYS A 483 3.91 1.18 0.69
CA LYS A 483 3.88 1.49 2.13
C LYS A 483 5.10 2.29 2.57
N GLN A 484 6.29 1.90 2.12
CA GLN A 484 7.54 2.60 2.43
C GLN A 484 7.50 4.06 1.96
N GLU A 485 7.08 4.30 0.72
CA GLU A 485 7.02 5.67 0.20
C GLU A 485 5.93 6.49 0.89
N LEU A 486 4.81 5.87 1.28
CA LEU A 486 3.80 6.55 2.10
C LEU A 486 4.35 6.91 3.50
N ALA A 487 5.11 5.99 4.14
CA ALA A 487 5.76 6.26 5.43
C ALA A 487 6.79 7.40 5.32
N LYS A 488 7.61 7.39 4.26
CA LYS A 488 8.57 8.45 3.94
C LYS A 488 7.87 9.80 3.72
N ALA A 489 6.74 9.80 3.00
CA ALA A 489 5.94 11.01 2.79
C ALA A 489 5.42 11.59 4.11
N TYR A 490 4.94 10.75 5.03
CA TYR A 490 4.56 11.21 6.36
C TYR A 490 5.74 11.73 7.19
N ASN A 491 6.92 11.10 7.09
CA ASN A 491 8.14 11.58 7.77
C ASN A 491 8.56 12.96 7.23
N ILE A 492 8.55 13.18 5.92
CA ILE A 492 8.83 14.50 5.30
C ILE A 492 7.86 15.58 5.81
N MET A 493 6.60 15.22 6.07
CA MET A 493 5.61 16.13 6.64
C MET A 493 5.71 16.30 8.17
N GLY A 494 6.70 15.70 8.83
CA GLY A 494 6.86 15.73 10.29
C GLY A 494 5.80 14.90 11.03
N ASN A 495 5.09 14.00 10.35
CA ASN A 495 4.12 13.10 10.98
C ASN A 495 4.76 11.75 11.33
N ASP A 496 5.77 11.80 12.21
CA ASP A 496 6.60 10.67 12.57
C ASP A 496 5.80 9.50 13.15
N LYS A 497 4.72 9.79 13.89
CA LYS A 497 3.84 8.75 14.45
C LYS A 497 3.18 7.89 13.37
N LYS A 498 2.70 8.51 12.29
CA LYS A 498 2.13 7.74 11.17
C LYS A 498 3.20 6.99 10.39
N ALA A 499 4.37 7.60 10.20
CA ALA A 499 5.49 6.94 9.56
C ALA A 499 5.91 5.67 10.34
N LEU A 500 6.10 5.78 11.66
CA LEU A 500 6.41 4.64 12.55
C LEU A 500 5.37 3.52 12.46
N ALA A 501 4.07 3.88 12.47
CA ALA A 501 3.00 2.89 12.36
C ALA A 501 3.09 2.08 11.07
N ILE A 502 3.34 2.74 9.93
CA ILE A 502 3.45 2.07 8.63
C ILE A 502 4.73 1.22 8.56
N TYR A 503 5.88 1.69 9.12
CA TYR A 503 7.08 0.85 9.17
C TYR A 503 6.88 -0.40 10.02
N ASN A 504 6.13 -0.33 11.13
CA ASN A 504 5.76 -1.51 11.91
C ASN A 504 4.91 -2.49 11.09
N GLU A 505 3.90 -1.99 10.33
CA GLU A 505 3.13 -2.83 9.41
C GLU A 505 4.04 -3.51 8.36
N ILE A 506 5.04 -2.81 7.82
CA ILE A 506 6.00 -3.39 6.88
C ILE A 506 6.79 -4.53 7.55
N PHE A 507 7.27 -4.36 8.78
CA PHE A 507 8.01 -5.39 9.50
C PHE A 507 7.14 -6.56 9.98
N ASP A 508 5.84 -6.34 10.18
CA ASP A 508 4.88 -7.44 10.43
C ASP A 508 4.70 -8.31 9.18
N LEU A 509 4.79 -7.71 7.98
CA LEU A 509 4.71 -8.42 6.71
C LEU A 509 6.04 -9.09 6.34
N ASP A 510 7.16 -8.37 6.46
CA ASP A 510 8.50 -8.87 6.14
C ASP A 510 9.58 -8.21 7.01
N LYS A 511 10.07 -8.96 7.99
CA LYS A 511 11.16 -8.51 8.89
C LYS A 511 12.52 -8.38 8.19
N LEU A 512 12.67 -8.91 6.98
CA LEU A 512 13.91 -8.88 6.22
C LEU A 512 13.91 -7.80 5.13
N TYR A 513 12.86 -7.00 5.03
CA TYR A 513 12.76 -5.93 4.04
C TYR A 513 13.70 -4.75 4.42
N ILE A 514 14.95 -4.84 3.94
CA ILE A 514 16.05 -3.92 4.26
C ILE A 514 15.72 -2.44 4.00
N PRO A 515 15.04 -2.04 2.89
CA PRO A 515 14.75 -0.64 2.64
C PRO A 515 13.94 0.05 3.75
N ALA A 516 13.09 -0.70 4.48
CA ALA A 516 12.32 -0.14 5.59
C ALA A 516 13.19 0.27 6.78
N TYR A 517 14.31 -0.42 7.02
CA TYR A 517 15.25 -0.04 8.08
C TYR A 517 15.90 1.33 7.81
N ALA A 518 16.29 1.62 6.56
CA ALA A 518 16.82 2.93 6.19
C ALA A 518 15.76 4.03 6.37
N GLY A 519 14.53 3.77 5.96
CA GLY A 519 13.41 4.70 6.15
C GLY A 519 13.09 4.95 7.62
N LEU A 520 13.01 3.89 8.45
CA LEU A 520 12.80 4.00 9.89
C LEU A 520 13.94 4.74 10.59
N THR A 521 15.20 4.51 10.16
CA THR A 521 16.36 5.27 10.65
C THR A 521 16.16 6.77 10.43
N SER A 522 15.67 7.17 9.25
CA SER A 522 15.40 8.59 8.95
C SER A 522 14.30 9.16 9.85
N VAL A 523 13.29 8.38 10.23
CA VAL A 523 12.26 8.82 11.19
C VAL A 523 12.89 9.09 12.57
N TYR A 524 13.70 8.17 13.08
CA TYR A 524 14.40 8.38 14.36
C TYR A 524 15.36 9.56 14.32
N ILE A 525 16.05 9.79 13.19
CA ILE A 525 16.89 10.99 13.02
C ILE A 525 16.08 12.27 13.13
N ASN A 526 14.91 12.36 12.48
CA ASN A 526 14.02 13.51 12.57
C ASN A 526 13.48 13.72 13.99
N MET A 527 13.21 12.64 14.72
CA MET A 527 12.85 12.67 16.14
C MET A 527 14.04 13.03 17.07
N LYS A 528 15.25 13.13 16.53
CA LYS A 528 16.52 13.31 17.27
C LYS A 528 16.86 12.16 18.23
N ASP A 529 16.26 10.99 18.00
CA ASP A 529 16.58 9.75 18.71
C ASP A 529 17.70 9.00 17.96
N TYR A 530 18.91 9.50 18.11
CA TYR A 530 20.08 8.98 17.38
C TYR A 530 20.50 7.59 17.83
N ASP A 531 20.14 7.19 19.04
CA ASP A 531 20.48 5.86 19.57
C ASP A 531 19.59 4.79 18.92
N SER A 532 18.28 5.02 18.84
CA SER A 532 17.34 4.15 18.10
C SER A 532 17.66 4.14 16.60
N ALA A 533 18.06 5.27 16.03
CA ALA A 533 18.51 5.35 14.63
C ALA A 533 19.73 4.45 14.38
N GLU A 534 20.76 4.52 15.26
CA GLU A 534 21.96 3.69 15.15
C GLU A 534 21.63 2.19 15.31
N GLU A 535 20.83 1.81 16.30
CA GLU A 535 20.41 0.42 16.50
C GLU A 535 19.69 -0.12 15.26
N THR A 536 18.79 0.68 14.69
CA THR A 536 18.00 0.31 13.53
C THR A 536 18.88 0.05 12.29
N ILE A 537 19.81 0.96 11.99
CA ILE A 537 20.68 0.78 10.81
C ILE A 537 21.69 -0.36 11.00
N ARG A 538 22.15 -0.61 12.23
CA ARG A 538 23.01 -1.78 12.52
C ARG A 538 22.28 -3.10 12.34
N LYS A 539 20.96 -3.16 12.60
CA LYS A 539 20.14 -4.33 12.27
C LYS A 539 20.08 -4.56 10.77
N ALA A 540 19.91 -3.51 9.96
CA ALA A 540 19.94 -3.61 8.50
C ALA A 540 21.27 -4.20 7.99
N ILE A 541 22.40 -3.71 8.52
CA ILE A 541 23.75 -4.23 8.20
C ILE A 541 23.86 -5.72 8.54
N THR A 542 23.37 -6.13 9.71
CA THR A 542 23.43 -7.54 10.15
C THR A 542 22.59 -8.45 9.25
N ILE A 543 21.40 -8.00 8.83
CA ILE A 543 20.49 -8.77 7.97
C ILE A 543 21.04 -8.87 6.54
N SER A 544 21.57 -7.78 5.99
CA SER A 544 22.09 -7.77 4.60
C SER A 544 23.41 -8.51 4.44
N GLY A 545 24.19 -8.65 5.52
CA GLY A 545 25.57 -9.13 5.45
C GLY A 545 26.50 -8.23 4.63
N LYS A 546 25.99 -7.05 4.16
CA LYS A 546 26.71 -6.07 3.34
C LYS A 546 26.61 -4.71 4.03
N ASP A 547 27.73 -4.14 4.39
CA ASP A 547 27.81 -2.84 5.06
C ASP A 547 27.45 -1.65 4.16
N MET A 548 27.55 -1.82 2.83
CA MET A 548 27.77 -0.71 1.89
C MET A 548 26.59 0.24 1.76
N ASP A 549 25.35 -0.26 1.76
CA ASP A 549 24.16 0.58 1.56
C ASP A 549 23.74 1.33 2.83
N SER A 550 24.21 0.87 3.97
CA SER A 550 23.84 1.40 5.31
C SER A 550 24.93 2.28 5.93
N ILE A 551 26.17 2.16 5.46
CA ILE A 551 27.33 2.94 5.96
C ILE A 551 27.09 4.46 5.88
N PRO A 552 26.53 5.03 4.81
CA PRO A 552 26.27 6.46 4.75
C PRO A 552 25.40 6.98 5.90
N LEU A 553 24.33 6.25 6.23
CA LEU A 553 23.44 6.62 7.32
C LEU A 553 24.12 6.50 8.68
N LEU A 554 24.98 5.48 8.87
CA LEU A 554 25.75 5.35 10.11
C LEU A 554 26.72 6.52 10.29
N GLY A 555 27.43 6.90 9.23
CA GLY A 555 28.34 8.07 9.26
C GLY A 555 27.58 9.37 9.52
N TYR A 556 26.38 9.51 8.96
CA TYR A 556 25.52 10.65 9.19
C TYR A 556 25.04 10.72 10.66
N ILE A 557 24.63 9.60 11.26
CA ILE A 557 24.26 9.53 12.68
C ILE A 557 25.44 9.90 13.58
N GLU A 558 26.64 9.38 13.31
CA GLU A 558 27.83 9.72 14.09
C GLU A 558 28.17 11.22 14.00
N ALA A 559 28.01 11.83 12.83
CA ALA A 559 28.16 13.27 12.65
C ALA A 559 27.13 14.07 13.47
N LEU A 560 25.86 13.66 13.46
CA LEU A 560 24.80 14.31 14.24
C LEU A 560 24.97 14.14 15.76
N LYS A 561 25.54 13.01 16.21
CA LYS A 561 25.96 12.82 17.63
C LYS A 561 27.17 13.67 18.04
N GLY A 562 27.82 14.33 17.10
CA GLY A 562 29.05 15.08 17.33
C GLY A 562 30.34 14.25 17.37
N ASN A 563 30.27 12.97 17.00
CA ASN A 563 31.40 12.03 16.95
C ASN A 563 32.23 12.22 15.67
N LYS A 564 32.85 13.40 15.51
CA LYS A 564 33.54 13.81 14.29
C LYS A 564 34.60 12.81 13.81
N GLU A 565 35.42 12.26 14.71
CA GLU A 565 36.47 11.29 14.35
C GLU A 565 35.89 10.05 13.68
N LYS A 566 34.83 9.49 14.24
CA LYS A 566 34.16 8.33 13.66
C LYS A 566 33.50 8.65 12.31
N ALA A 567 32.86 9.81 12.20
CA ALA A 567 32.28 10.27 10.95
C ALA A 567 33.32 10.39 9.84
N TYR A 568 34.51 10.97 10.16
CA TYR A 568 35.62 11.04 9.19
C TYR A 568 36.21 9.66 8.85
N GLN A 569 36.32 8.73 9.80
CA GLN A 569 36.75 7.35 9.52
C GLN A 569 35.80 6.65 8.53
N ILE A 570 34.50 6.86 8.70
CA ILE A 570 33.49 6.33 7.79
C ILE A 570 33.60 6.97 6.40
N LEU A 571 33.79 8.30 6.32
CA LEU A 571 34.01 9.01 5.06
C LEU A 571 35.22 8.46 4.29
N GLU A 572 36.35 8.22 4.96
CA GLU A 572 37.55 7.66 4.30
C GLU A 572 37.29 6.23 3.78
N ARG A 573 36.56 5.40 4.52
CA ARG A 573 36.12 4.08 4.04
C ARG A 573 35.20 4.18 2.83
N MET A 574 34.23 5.12 2.83
CA MET A 574 33.33 5.36 1.71
C MET A 574 34.09 5.75 0.45
N LYS A 575 35.09 6.65 0.56
CA LYS A 575 35.92 7.08 -0.58
C LYS A 575 36.74 5.94 -1.18
N GLN A 576 37.30 5.04 -0.34
CA GLN A 576 38.04 3.88 -0.82
C GLN A 576 37.15 2.99 -1.67
N VAL A 577 35.94 2.75 -1.18
CA VAL A 577 34.98 1.88 -1.89
C VAL A 577 34.41 2.54 -3.15
N GLU A 578 34.18 3.86 -3.14
CA GLU A 578 33.76 4.61 -4.31
C GLU A 578 34.80 4.53 -5.43
N GLN A 579 36.08 4.60 -5.11
CA GLN A 579 37.16 4.43 -6.08
C GLN A 579 37.20 3.04 -6.72
N GLU A 580 36.77 2.01 -5.98
CA GLU A 580 36.75 0.64 -6.46
C GLU A 580 35.48 0.32 -7.29
N ASN A 581 34.31 0.83 -6.89
CA ASN A 581 33.01 0.38 -7.38
C ASN A 581 32.11 1.49 -7.98
N HIS A 582 32.56 2.74 -8.00
CA HIS A 582 31.85 3.90 -8.57
C HIS A 582 30.34 3.94 -8.22
N ASN A 583 30.01 4.03 -6.92
CA ASN A 583 28.63 4.01 -6.42
C ASN A 583 28.17 5.42 -5.99
N LEU A 584 27.26 6.02 -6.74
CA LEU A 584 26.77 7.40 -6.52
C LEU A 584 25.96 7.57 -5.22
N ASN A 585 25.41 6.51 -4.64
CA ASN A 585 24.82 6.58 -3.30
C ASN A 585 25.85 6.98 -2.23
N LEU A 586 27.12 6.57 -2.41
CA LEU A 586 28.20 6.98 -1.50
C LEU A 586 28.48 8.46 -1.62
N VAL A 587 28.41 9.05 -2.83
CA VAL A 587 28.61 10.49 -3.04
C VAL A 587 27.55 11.31 -2.31
N ILE A 588 26.26 10.93 -2.43
CA ILE A 588 25.18 11.58 -1.66
C ILE A 588 25.32 11.35 -0.16
N GLY A 589 25.74 10.15 0.25
CA GLY A 589 26.04 9.86 1.65
C GLY A 589 27.17 10.73 2.20
N GLN A 590 28.23 10.98 1.41
CA GLN A 590 29.31 11.93 1.79
C GLN A 590 28.75 13.33 1.94
N ALA A 591 27.88 13.80 1.03
CA ALA A 591 27.24 15.11 1.14
C ALA A 591 26.44 15.25 2.44
N LEU A 592 25.69 14.22 2.85
CA LEU A 592 24.94 14.19 4.11
C LEU A 592 25.86 14.31 5.33
N ILE A 593 26.96 13.55 5.35
CA ILE A 593 27.91 13.56 6.48
C ILE A 593 28.63 14.90 6.55
N TYR A 594 29.12 15.45 5.41
CA TYR A 594 29.77 16.76 5.39
C TYR A 594 28.84 17.88 5.82
N ALA A 595 27.55 17.85 5.38
CA ALA A 595 26.56 18.82 5.80
C ALA A 595 26.32 18.78 7.32
N ALA A 596 26.22 17.58 7.92
CA ALA A 596 26.08 17.40 9.36
C ALA A 596 27.34 17.86 10.15
N LEU A 597 28.52 17.74 9.55
CA LEU A 597 29.79 18.23 10.14
C LEU A 597 29.98 19.75 9.96
N GLY A 598 29.13 20.43 9.18
CA GLY A 598 29.21 21.85 8.85
C GLY A 598 30.27 22.17 7.79
N ASP A 599 30.75 21.17 7.03
CA ASP A 599 31.70 21.34 5.92
C ASP A 599 30.97 21.67 4.62
N LYS A 600 30.64 22.94 4.43
CA LYS A 600 29.91 23.46 3.29
C LYS A 600 30.60 23.12 1.95
N GLU A 601 31.91 23.34 1.86
CA GLU A 601 32.67 23.21 0.61
C GLU A 601 32.58 21.79 0.07
N ARG A 602 32.89 20.79 0.90
CA ARG A 602 32.83 19.38 0.49
C ARG A 602 31.38 18.91 0.29
N THR A 603 30.41 19.46 1.01
CA THR A 603 28.99 19.20 0.78
C THR A 603 28.60 19.60 -0.64
N LEU A 604 28.89 20.83 -1.04
CA LEU A 604 28.56 21.35 -2.35
C LEU A 604 29.30 20.59 -3.48
N GLN A 605 30.56 20.25 -3.27
CA GLN A 605 31.35 19.46 -4.21
C GLN A 605 30.72 18.08 -4.46
N SER A 606 30.29 17.38 -3.43
CA SER A 606 29.63 16.08 -3.55
C SER A 606 28.27 16.19 -4.27
N ILE A 607 27.49 17.23 -3.95
CA ILE A 607 26.20 17.47 -4.65
C ILE A 607 26.45 17.79 -6.13
N GLU A 608 27.43 18.63 -6.46
CA GLU A 608 27.76 19.00 -7.85
C GLU A 608 28.21 17.79 -8.66
N GLN A 609 29.03 16.90 -8.09
CA GLN A 609 29.41 15.62 -8.70
C GLN A 609 28.17 14.78 -9.03
N ALA A 610 27.24 14.63 -8.08
CA ALA A 610 26.03 13.85 -8.31
C ALA A 610 25.10 14.47 -9.38
N VAL A 611 25.07 15.82 -9.48
CA VAL A 611 24.34 16.53 -10.54
C VAL A 611 24.99 16.32 -11.90
N ASP A 612 26.32 16.39 -12.00
CA ASP A 612 27.06 16.18 -13.25
C ASP A 612 26.84 14.76 -13.81
N GLU A 613 26.70 13.79 -12.92
CA GLU A 613 26.41 12.39 -13.28
C GLU A 613 24.92 12.09 -13.42
N ARG A 614 24.05 13.10 -13.33
CA ARG A 614 22.58 12.99 -13.39
C ARG A 614 22.00 11.95 -12.42
N PHE A 615 22.53 11.93 -11.19
CA PHE A 615 22.01 11.01 -10.17
C PHE A 615 20.69 11.52 -9.61
N GLY A 616 19.60 10.81 -9.88
CA GLY A 616 18.23 11.23 -9.52
C GLY A 616 17.99 11.51 -8.03
N ALA A 617 18.82 10.97 -7.11
CA ALA A 617 18.68 11.23 -5.68
C ALA A 617 18.89 12.70 -5.31
N VAL A 618 19.60 13.50 -6.13
CA VAL A 618 19.77 14.95 -5.88
C VAL A 618 18.47 15.71 -5.84
N LEU A 619 17.45 15.23 -6.56
CA LEU A 619 16.12 15.86 -6.63
C LEU A 619 15.37 15.82 -5.29
N PHE A 620 15.77 14.96 -4.37
CA PHE A 620 15.11 14.77 -3.07
C PHE A 620 15.86 15.44 -1.91
N LEU A 621 17.06 16.03 -2.13
CA LEU A 621 17.87 16.61 -1.07
C LEU A 621 17.14 17.75 -0.32
N HIS A 622 16.31 18.52 -1.00
CA HIS A 622 15.52 19.59 -0.41
C HIS A 622 14.52 19.10 0.66
N THR A 623 14.19 17.80 0.67
CA THR A 623 13.32 17.20 1.70
C THR A 623 14.06 16.80 2.97
N ILE A 624 15.40 16.93 3.00
CA ILE A 624 16.25 16.51 4.13
C ILE A 624 16.66 17.75 4.93
N PRO A 625 16.24 17.88 6.21
CA PRO A 625 16.46 19.09 7.01
C PRO A 625 17.93 19.50 7.17
N THR A 626 18.87 18.56 7.07
CA THR A 626 20.31 18.83 7.17
C THR A 626 20.83 19.81 6.11
N PHE A 627 20.16 19.90 4.96
CA PHE A 627 20.50 20.85 3.91
C PHE A 627 19.80 22.20 4.03
N ASP A 628 18.87 22.38 4.98
CA ASP A 628 18.14 23.65 5.16
C ASP A 628 19.06 24.87 5.33
N PRO A 629 20.19 24.80 6.06
CA PRO A 629 21.11 25.92 6.15
C PRO A 629 21.73 26.36 4.83
N LEU A 630 21.76 25.46 3.82
CA LEU A 630 22.35 25.73 2.50
C LEU A 630 21.34 26.27 1.49
N LYS A 631 20.04 26.20 1.74
CA LYS A 631 18.98 26.57 0.78
C LYS A 631 19.10 28.01 0.25
N ASN A 632 19.61 28.94 1.06
CA ASN A 632 19.85 30.32 0.67
C ASN A 632 21.29 30.61 0.22
N ASP A 633 22.14 29.59 0.14
CA ASP A 633 23.51 29.73 -0.30
C ASP A 633 23.59 29.91 -1.83
N PRO A 634 24.30 30.93 -2.34
CA PRO A 634 24.34 31.18 -3.80
C PRO A 634 24.88 30.01 -4.62
N ASP A 635 25.85 29.26 -4.10
CA ASP A 635 26.43 28.12 -4.82
C ASP A 635 25.47 26.93 -4.81
N TYR A 636 24.77 26.68 -3.69
CA TYR A 636 23.70 25.69 -3.61
C TYR A 636 22.58 26.01 -4.60
N VAL A 637 22.10 27.25 -4.59
CA VAL A 637 21.06 27.72 -5.52
C VAL A 637 21.49 27.54 -6.99
N ARG A 638 22.75 27.90 -7.32
CA ARG A 638 23.30 27.73 -8.67
C ARG A 638 23.31 26.26 -9.11
N ILE A 639 23.70 25.35 -8.23
CA ILE A 639 23.70 23.91 -8.53
C ILE A 639 22.27 23.44 -8.82
N PHE A 640 21.30 23.82 -7.97
CA PHE A 640 19.90 23.41 -8.14
C PHE A 640 19.21 24.08 -9.33
N GLN A 641 19.59 25.29 -9.75
CA GLN A 641 19.10 25.91 -10.99
C GLN A 641 19.42 25.10 -12.25
N ARG A 642 20.48 24.28 -12.22
CA ARG A 642 20.84 23.38 -13.33
C ARG A 642 19.87 22.20 -13.47
N LEU A 643 19.14 21.85 -12.39
CA LEU A 643 18.14 20.77 -12.41
C LEU A 643 16.84 21.19 -13.10
N CYS A 644 16.55 22.51 -13.16
CA CYS A 644 15.32 23.02 -13.74
C CYS A 644 15.49 24.44 -14.29
N PRO A 645 16.11 24.60 -15.50
CA PRO A 645 16.43 25.92 -16.06
C PRO A 645 15.20 26.79 -16.36
N GLU A 646 14.02 26.19 -16.64
CA GLU A 646 12.86 26.88 -17.20
C GLU A 646 11.69 27.05 -16.24
N HIS A 647 11.75 26.56 -15.00
CA HIS A 647 10.62 26.58 -14.09
C HIS A 647 10.87 27.23 -12.72
N ARG A 648 9.86 27.93 -12.20
CA ARG A 648 9.69 28.41 -10.81
C ARG A 648 10.04 27.39 -9.72
N ILE A 649 10.15 26.11 -10.09
CA ILE A 649 10.43 24.99 -9.20
C ILE A 649 11.80 25.13 -8.50
N ALA A 650 12.80 25.70 -9.17
CA ALA A 650 14.10 25.99 -8.53
C ALA A 650 13.93 26.99 -7.36
N SER A 651 13.00 27.93 -7.45
CA SER A 651 12.70 28.88 -6.36
C SER A 651 11.84 28.26 -5.25
N GLU A 652 10.99 27.27 -5.59
CA GLU A 652 10.16 26.54 -4.62
C GLU A 652 10.95 25.41 -3.93
N MET A 653 11.91 24.78 -4.62
CA MET A 653 12.85 23.82 -4.04
C MET A 653 13.87 24.49 -3.08
N VAL A 654 14.06 25.80 -3.21
CA VAL A 654 14.95 26.62 -2.38
C VAL A 654 14.19 27.35 -1.28
N GLN A 655 12.89 27.56 -1.40
CA GLN A 655 12.01 28.09 -0.34
C GLN A 655 11.49 26.97 0.57
#